data_d80d4531d96bce73d9050db3a0c2d4ab
#
_entry.id   d80d4531d96bce73d9050db3a0c2d4ab
#
_cell.length_a   1.000
_cell.length_b   1.000
_cell.length_c   1.000
_cell.angle_alpha   90.00
_cell.angle_beta   90.00
_cell.angle_gamma   90.00
#
_symmetry.space_group_name_H-M   'P 1'
#
loop_
_entity.id
_entity.type
_entity.pdbx_description
1 polymer ?
#
loop_
_entity_poly.entity_id
_entity_poly.type
_entity_poly.pdbx_seq_one_letter_code
_entity_poly.pdbx_strand_id
1 'polypeptide(L)'
;MRGKYGFICTASVLALAQATPAFAQSEDNPDALNEIIVTAQKREQTLIEVPMAISVVGGEELSKRGIEDVQDLSFAVPGLTMREDGPGSYTIFLRGLANQSGSGALVTQYLDEAPLSLSGYDQLSPIPLDLERVEVLKGPQGTLYGQGSAGGTIRYITNDPDPTQFEGRAEGKLYSVAHGETGGGVTGVINLPLIRDELALRIAGKYESGGGWIDQPEAGIRDGNGTELFNLRAKLRWSPSAAFEATAMVQIHRADTALGLGFEEPDRTVDIGPDRSKVMIPKEFDFTLYNLELRYDLGFAELVSATTYVEHDHQYPFTYIPRPGNYSYGIVEGNDDRWIDADQFSQELRLSSGEGPFQWTLGAFYTKGDRTMRADYEYAYAADGDLYSGGGVFIDDLYYLDASSSETISVFADAGYDITDRLTIGAGIRYFRDEQTSLITYVPDTGTTLEATFDSIDPRVYLSYRYADQANFYASFAKGFRSGGFNSEPFDPYDPEKIYTYEIGTKGAALDGRLQFELAAFYTEYKDMIRRRLTEVNGAFLGESSNIGKVEVKGLELGLATRPVTGLTLSATGSYIDSEIVETDAADQVNIPGDPTDYTPEISFTLGANYDFEWAASVPGFVRIDYNYRDAVTYIDRSSFLPSALPQRSDSIGLLNARFGGTVYGFDVELFAENITNENKAIDPYQGWANSNRTRPRVVGIEVGYSF
;
A
#
# COMPACT_ATOMS: atom_id res chain seq x y z
N MET A 1 -19.17 -35.84 -5.26
CA MET A 1 -20.53 -35.65 -5.83
C MET A 1 -20.88 -34.20 -5.60
N ARG A 2 -20.55 -33.34 -6.51
CA ARG A 2 -20.80 -31.88 -6.42
C ARG A 2 -22.13 -31.60 -7.11
N GLY A 3 -23.08 -31.02 -6.38
CA GLY A 3 -24.38 -30.59 -6.90
C GLY A 3 -24.31 -29.15 -7.35
N LYS A 4 -24.57 -28.91 -8.64
CA LYS A 4 -24.73 -27.60 -9.26
C LYS A 4 -26.08 -27.01 -8.86
N TYR A 5 -26.09 -25.84 -8.24
CA TYR A 5 -27.27 -25.01 -8.11
C TYR A 5 -27.19 -23.84 -9.11
N GLY A 6 -28.02 -23.91 -10.14
CA GLY A 6 -28.26 -22.79 -11.04
C GLY A 6 -29.33 -21.85 -10.47
N PHE A 7 -29.00 -20.58 -10.27
CA PHE A 7 -29.94 -19.52 -9.96
C PHE A 7 -30.42 -18.85 -11.24
N ILE A 8 -31.71 -18.91 -11.49
CA ILE A 8 -32.38 -18.12 -12.55
C ILE A 8 -32.96 -16.88 -11.89
N CYS A 9 -32.38 -15.71 -12.16
CA CYS A 9 -32.94 -14.42 -11.80
C CYS A 9 -33.83 -13.91 -12.95
N THR A 10 -35.13 -13.85 -12.71
CA THR A 10 -36.10 -13.13 -13.55
C THR A 10 -36.14 -11.67 -13.14
N ALA A 11 -35.65 -10.79 -14.00
CA ALA A 11 -35.74 -9.34 -13.84
C ALA A 11 -37.09 -8.81 -14.26
N SER A 12 -37.80 -8.14 -13.34
CA SER A 12 -38.97 -7.34 -13.64
C SER A 12 -38.59 -5.86 -13.74
N VAL A 13 -38.66 -5.30 -14.92
CA VAL A 13 -38.41 -3.88 -15.21
C VAL A 13 -39.56 -3.05 -14.76
N LEU A 14 -39.38 -2.19 -13.75
CA LEU A 14 -40.30 -1.09 -13.43
C LEU A 14 -39.74 0.22 -14.02
N ALA A 15 -40.52 0.88 -14.87
CA ALA A 15 -40.20 2.19 -15.40
C ALA A 15 -40.47 3.26 -14.34
N LEU A 16 -39.47 4.03 -13.96
CA LEU A 16 -39.58 5.24 -13.15
C LEU A 16 -39.12 6.47 -13.94
N ALA A 17 -39.85 7.53 -13.75
CA ALA A 17 -39.81 8.78 -14.48
C ALA A 17 -38.52 9.59 -14.26
N GLN A 18 -38.09 10.28 -15.30
CA GLN A 18 -36.91 11.16 -15.35
C GLN A 18 -37.08 12.37 -14.42
N ALA A 19 -36.21 12.52 -13.47
CA ALA A 19 -35.84 13.77 -12.83
C ALA A 19 -34.37 14.04 -13.15
N THR A 20 -34.09 15.02 -13.99
CA THR A 20 -32.70 15.47 -14.23
C THR A 20 -32.20 16.22 -13.00
N PRO A 21 -31.06 15.85 -12.39
CA PRO A 21 -30.45 16.66 -11.36
C PRO A 21 -29.88 17.93 -11.98
N ALA A 22 -30.32 19.10 -11.47
CA ALA A 22 -29.69 20.37 -11.76
C ALA A 22 -28.41 20.47 -10.91
N PHE A 23 -27.26 20.31 -11.54
CA PHE A 23 -26.00 20.70 -10.92
C PHE A 23 -26.01 22.23 -10.70
N ALA A 24 -25.87 22.65 -9.44
CA ALA A 24 -25.58 24.04 -9.12
C ALA A 24 -24.14 24.33 -9.59
N GLN A 25 -24.00 25.01 -10.71
CA GLN A 25 -22.72 25.57 -11.14
C GLN A 25 -22.34 26.70 -10.16
N SER A 26 -21.23 26.51 -9.44
CA SER A 26 -20.49 27.66 -8.91
C SER A 26 -19.96 28.48 -10.09
N GLU A 27 -19.93 29.82 -9.96
CA GLU A 27 -19.36 30.75 -10.95
C GLU A 27 -17.82 30.65 -11.00
N ASP A 28 -17.25 29.46 -10.80
CA ASP A 28 -15.81 29.20 -10.86
C ASP A 28 -15.36 29.04 -12.31
N ASN A 29 -14.16 29.51 -12.58
CA ASN A 29 -13.52 29.41 -13.88
C ASN A 29 -13.53 27.93 -14.36
N PRO A 30 -14.25 27.56 -15.43
CA PRO A 30 -14.39 26.15 -15.86
C PRO A 30 -13.05 25.51 -16.24
N ASP A 31 -12.01 26.31 -16.43
CA ASP A 31 -10.66 25.86 -16.75
C ASP A 31 -9.74 25.79 -15.52
N ALA A 32 -10.20 26.18 -14.32
CA ALA A 32 -9.43 26.01 -13.08
C ALA A 32 -9.43 24.54 -12.64
N LEU A 33 -8.31 24.11 -12.07
CA LEU A 33 -8.23 22.84 -11.36
C LEU A 33 -8.89 22.98 -9.98
N ASN A 34 -9.62 21.98 -9.54
CA ASN A 34 -10.31 22.02 -8.26
C ASN A 34 -9.34 22.15 -7.09
N GLU A 35 -9.74 22.89 -6.07
CA GLU A 35 -9.03 22.92 -4.81
C GLU A 35 -9.16 21.56 -4.10
N ILE A 36 -8.05 21.02 -3.61
CA ILE A 36 -8.01 19.71 -2.96
C ILE A 36 -7.99 19.92 -1.45
N ILE A 37 -9.00 19.40 -0.76
CA ILE A 37 -9.06 19.33 0.70
C ILE A 37 -8.46 18.01 1.15
N VAL A 38 -7.64 18.05 2.19
CA VAL A 38 -6.97 16.90 2.79
C VAL A 38 -7.13 16.89 4.30
N THR A 39 -6.96 15.71 4.90
CA THR A 39 -7.00 15.52 6.35
C THR A 39 -5.66 15.03 6.92
N ALA A 40 -4.57 15.36 6.21
CA ALA A 40 -3.21 14.91 6.48
C ALA A 40 -2.70 15.23 7.89
N GLN A 41 -3.13 16.33 8.48
CA GLN A 41 -2.77 16.73 9.85
C GLN A 41 -3.86 16.40 10.88
N LYS A 42 -4.71 15.39 10.60
CA LYS A 42 -5.87 15.01 11.43
C LYS A 42 -6.89 16.16 11.60
N ARG A 43 -6.95 17.07 10.62
CA ARG A 43 -7.90 18.17 10.47
C ARG A 43 -8.03 18.52 8.99
N GLU A 44 -9.16 19.07 8.60
CA GLU A 44 -9.39 19.52 7.22
C GLU A 44 -8.54 20.76 6.90
N GLN A 45 -7.82 20.71 5.79
CA GLN A 45 -6.97 21.80 5.29
C GLN A 45 -6.89 21.71 3.78
N THR A 46 -6.63 22.84 3.12
CA THR A 46 -6.30 22.79 1.69
C THR A 46 -4.92 22.19 1.48
N LEU A 47 -4.73 21.44 0.38
CA LEU A 47 -3.45 20.83 0.03
C LEU A 47 -2.29 21.83 0.07
N ILE A 48 -2.53 23.08 -0.33
CA ILE A 48 -1.52 24.15 -0.38
C ILE A 48 -1.05 24.53 1.04
N GLU A 49 -1.91 24.45 2.04
CA GLU A 49 -1.59 24.85 3.42
C GLU A 49 -0.78 23.79 4.19
N VAL A 50 -0.79 22.54 3.74
CA VAL A 50 -0.09 21.45 4.45
C VAL A 50 1.43 21.61 4.31
N PRO A 51 2.21 21.80 5.42
CA PRO A 51 3.64 22.07 5.37
C PRO A 51 4.50 20.78 5.28
N MET A 52 4.17 19.91 4.34
CA MET A 52 4.90 18.67 4.03
C MET A 52 4.58 18.22 2.61
N ALA A 53 5.42 17.36 2.02
CA ALA A 53 5.11 16.71 0.75
C ALA A 53 3.96 15.70 0.94
N ILE A 54 2.95 15.82 0.10
CA ILE A 54 1.78 14.93 0.10
C ILE A 54 1.28 14.75 -1.33
N SER A 55 1.12 13.51 -1.75
CA SER A 55 0.45 13.21 -3.03
C SER A 55 -1.00 12.85 -2.77
N VAL A 56 -1.90 13.43 -3.55
CA VAL A 56 -3.34 13.15 -3.46
C VAL A 56 -3.86 12.69 -4.81
N VAL A 57 -4.58 11.58 -4.82
CA VAL A 57 -5.26 11.06 -6.01
C VAL A 57 -6.74 10.94 -5.69
N GLY A 58 -7.58 11.75 -6.32
CA GLY A 58 -9.03 11.74 -6.14
C GLY A 58 -9.67 10.49 -6.73
N GLY A 59 -10.87 10.12 -6.24
CA GLY A 59 -11.58 8.90 -6.67
C GLY A 59 -11.89 8.87 -8.18
N GLU A 60 -12.27 10.01 -8.76
CA GLU A 60 -12.46 10.13 -10.21
C GLU A 60 -11.15 9.91 -10.99
N GLU A 61 -10.02 10.42 -10.48
CA GLU A 61 -8.70 10.24 -11.09
C GLU A 61 -8.21 8.79 -10.95
N LEU A 62 -8.49 8.12 -9.80
CA LEU A 62 -8.23 6.68 -9.62
C LEU A 62 -8.96 5.87 -10.70
N SER A 63 -10.25 6.12 -10.90
CA SER A 63 -11.07 5.46 -11.92
C SER A 63 -10.55 5.74 -13.34
N LYS A 64 -10.35 7.01 -13.71
CA LYS A 64 -9.85 7.41 -15.05
C LYS A 64 -8.45 6.89 -15.37
N ARG A 65 -7.62 6.60 -14.37
CA ARG A 65 -6.30 5.96 -14.54
C ARG A 65 -6.36 4.44 -14.56
N GLY A 66 -7.45 3.85 -14.06
CA GLY A 66 -7.56 2.41 -13.83
C GLY A 66 -6.67 1.94 -12.70
N ILE A 67 -6.56 2.76 -11.64
CA ILE A 67 -5.87 2.36 -10.43
C ILE A 67 -6.82 1.49 -9.62
N GLU A 68 -6.60 0.18 -9.66
CA GLU A 68 -7.49 -0.82 -9.05
C GLU A 68 -6.86 -1.54 -7.87
N ASP A 69 -5.57 -1.41 -7.71
CA ASP A 69 -4.81 -1.96 -6.59
C ASP A 69 -3.75 -0.97 -6.09
N VAL A 70 -3.03 -1.38 -5.05
CA VAL A 70 -2.00 -0.55 -4.42
C VAL A 70 -0.74 -0.50 -5.29
N GLN A 71 -0.48 -1.52 -6.10
CA GLN A 71 0.66 -1.53 -7.03
C GLN A 71 0.48 -0.47 -8.13
N ASP A 72 -0.74 -0.34 -8.66
CA ASP A 72 -1.07 0.72 -9.63
C ASP A 72 -0.86 2.11 -9.03
N LEU A 73 -1.17 2.28 -7.72
CA LEU A 73 -0.94 3.53 -7.00
C LEU A 73 0.54 3.94 -7.02
N SER A 74 1.47 2.98 -7.05
CA SER A 74 2.91 3.24 -7.12
C SER A 74 3.31 4.02 -8.37
N PHE A 75 2.57 3.89 -9.47
CA PHE A 75 2.80 4.66 -10.69
C PHE A 75 2.16 6.06 -10.64
N ALA A 76 1.24 6.32 -9.72
CA ALA A 76 0.62 7.63 -9.56
C ALA A 76 1.37 8.54 -8.59
N VAL A 77 2.14 7.97 -7.65
CA VAL A 77 2.76 8.67 -6.54
C VAL A 77 4.28 8.66 -6.66
N PRO A 78 4.94 9.82 -6.85
CA PRO A 78 6.40 9.89 -6.92
C PRO A 78 7.07 9.35 -5.66
N GLY A 79 8.12 8.54 -5.84
CA GLY A 79 8.90 7.96 -4.74
C GLY A 79 8.23 6.79 -4.01
N LEU A 80 7.03 6.38 -4.42
CA LEU A 80 6.37 5.18 -3.97
C LEU A 80 6.73 4.01 -4.89
N THR A 81 7.15 2.90 -4.33
CA THR A 81 7.32 1.61 -5.03
C THR A 81 6.77 0.51 -4.15
N MET A 82 6.38 -0.58 -4.77
CA MET A 82 5.83 -1.74 -4.07
C MET A 82 6.37 -3.02 -4.67
N ARG A 83 6.54 -4.02 -3.81
CA ARG A 83 6.72 -5.41 -4.21
C ARG A 83 5.49 -6.17 -3.76
N GLU A 84 4.88 -6.88 -4.68
CA GLU A 84 3.77 -7.76 -4.40
C GLU A 84 4.30 -9.17 -4.13
N ASP A 85 3.91 -9.73 -2.98
CA ASP A 85 4.23 -11.10 -2.59
C ASP A 85 2.98 -12.02 -2.71
N GLY A 86 1.94 -11.56 -3.37
CA GLY A 86 0.63 -12.18 -3.60
C GLY A 86 -0.51 -11.18 -3.34
N PRO A 87 -1.77 -11.49 -3.72
CA PRO A 87 -2.89 -10.60 -3.55
C PRO A 87 -3.04 -10.14 -2.11
N GLY A 88 -3.04 -8.83 -1.90
CA GLY A 88 -3.16 -8.22 -0.58
C GLY A 88 -1.87 -8.16 0.23
N SER A 89 -0.83 -8.91 -0.12
CA SER A 89 0.47 -8.90 0.57
C SER A 89 1.47 -8.03 -0.20
N TYR A 90 1.78 -6.86 0.35
CA TYR A 90 2.68 -5.90 -0.29
C TYR A 90 3.80 -5.47 0.65
N THR A 91 5.01 -5.35 0.12
CA THR A 91 6.08 -4.58 0.77
C THR A 91 6.11 -3.19 0.15
N ILE A 92 5.88 -2.17 0.97
CA ILE A 92 5.77 -0.77 0.52
C ILE A 92 7.10 -0.06 0.77
N PHE A 93 7.61 0.60 -0.27
CA PHE A 93 8.80 1.42 -0.23
C PHE A 93 8.41 2.87 -0.51
N LEU A 94 8.75 3.78 0.37
CA LEU A 94 8.50 5.19 0.18
C LEU A 94 9.79 5.98 0.41
N ARG A 95 10.24 6.71 -0.61
CA ARG A 95 11.51 7.46 -0.57
C ARG A 95 12.73 6.60 -0.20
N GLY A 96 12.77 5.35 -0.67
CA GLY A 96 13.88 4.44 -0.39
C GLY A 96 13.87 3.82 1.01
N LEU A 97 12.78 4.00 1.76
CA LEU A 97 12.59 3.40 3.07
C LEU A 97 11.59 2.25 2.97
N ALA A 98 11.97 1.07 3.46
CA ALA A 98 11.12 -0.11 3.48
C ALA A 98 11.35 -0.93 4.75
N ASN A 99 10.31 -1.66 5.15
CA ASN A 99 10.46 -2.69 6.15
C ASN A 99 11.14 -3.92 5.56
N GLN A 100 11.85 -4.64 6.41
CA GLN A 100 12.32 -5.99 6.12
C GLN A 100 11.26 -7.00 6.56
N SER A 101 11.21 -8.14 5.89
CA SER A 101 10.32 -9.24 6.26
C SER A 101 10.48 -9.62 7.74
N GLY A 102 9.38 -9.69 8.47
CA GLY A 102 9.36 -10.00 9.90
C GLY A 102 9.53 -8.80 10.83
N SER A 103 9.73 -7.59 10.32
CA SER A 103 9.75 -6.36 11.12
C SER A 103 8.50 -5.51 10.90
N GLY A 104 8.14 -4.66 11.86
CA GLY A 104 6.96 -3.78 11.75
C GLY A 104 7.02 -2.85 10.54
N ALA A 105 5.87 -2.34 10.10
CA ALA A 105 5.76 -1.45 8.97
C ALA A 105 6.56 -0.15 9.17
N LEU A 106 7.14 0.39 8.08
CA LEU A 106 7.69 1.75 8.01
C LEU A 106 6.74 2.74 7.34
N VAL A 107 5.82 2.24 6.53
CA VAL A 107 4.76 3.01 5.89
C VAL A 107 3.43 2.44 6.36
N THR A 108 2.72 3.20 7.17
CA THR A 108 1.41 2.79 7.72
C THR A 108 0.31 3.04 6.70
N GLN A 109 -0.66 2.16 6.67
CA GLN A 109 -1.89 2.32 5.88
C GLN A 109 -3.09 2.56 6.78
N TYR A 110 -4.00 3.42 6.35
CA TYR A 110 -5.26 3.74 7.03
C TYR A 110 -6.44 3.64 6.06
N LEU A 111 -7.54 3.09 6.51
CA LEU A 111 -8.83 3.22 5.85
C LEU A 111 -9.71 4.14 6.71
N ASP A 112 -9.96 5.34 6.22
CA ASP A 112 -10.50 6.47 7.02
C ASP A 112 -9.64 6.71 8.29
N GLU A 113 -10.18 6.51 9.49
CA GLU A 113 -9.45 6.59 10.75
C GLU A 113 -8.97 5.22 11.27
N ALA A 114 -9.20 4.13 10.53
CA ALA A 114 -8.83 2.78 10.93
C ALA A 114 -7.41 2.43 10.47
N PRO A 115 -6.45 2.16 11.38
CA PRO A 115 -5.14 1.67 11.01
C PRO A 115 -5.20 0.23 10.50
N LEU A 116 -4.50 -0.04 9.38
CA LEU A 116 -4.44 -1.34 8.72
C LEU A 116 -3.08 -2.05 8.90
N SER A 117 -2.15 -1.44 9.60
CA SER A 117 -0.82 -2.02 9.77
C SER A 117 -0.78 -2.94 10.97
N LEU A 118 -0.71 -4.22 10.70
CA LEU A 118 -0.41 -5.25 11.69
C LEU A 118 1.11 -5.35 11.92
N SER A 119 1.52 -5.83 13.07
CA SER A 119 2.94 -6.09 13.32
C SER A 119 3.39 -7.35 12.59
N GLY A 120 4.50 -7.29 11.83
CA GLY A 120 5.13 -8.47 11.28
C GLY A 120 5.19 -8.55 9.75
N TYR A 121 4.77 -9.67 9.17
CA TYR A 121 5.02 -9.99 7.77
C TYR A 121 4.08 -9.31 6.78
N ASP A 122 2.82 -9.05 7.19
CA ASP A 122 1.78 -8.61 6.28
C ASP A 122 1.43 -7.14 6.46
N GLN A 123 1.21 -6.47 5.34
CA GLN A 123 0.62 -5.15 5.28
C GLN A 123 -0.72 -5.26 4.57
N LEU A 124 -1.81 -5.11 5.34
CA LEU A 124 -3.15 -5.13 4.77
C LEU A 124 -3.32 -3.97 3.81
N SER A 125 -3.75 -4.27 2.60
CA SER A 125 -3.99 -3.26 1.58
C SER A 125 -5.45 -3.26 1.17
N PRO A 126 -6.17 -2.17 1.42
CA PRO A 126 -7.53 -2.04 0.93
C PRO A 126 -7.50 -1.82 -0.57
N ILE A 127 -8.46 -2.46 -1.26
CA ILE A 127 -8.67 -2.19 -2.67
C ILE A 127 -9.31 -0.81 -2.82
N PRO A 128 -8.93 -0.02 -3.85
CA PRO A 128 -9.59 1.21 -4.20
C PRO A 128 -11.04 1.00 -4.64
N LEU A 129 -11.94 0.81 -3.68
CA LEU A 129 -13.37 0.63 -3.88
C LEU A 129 -14.11 1.81 -3.26
N ASP A 130 -14.87 2.57 -4.06
CA ASP A 130 -15.71 3.69 -3.61
C ASP A 130 -14.93 4.67 -2.69
N LEU A 131 -13.76 5.09 -3.17
CA LEU A 131 -12.91 6.07 -2.49
C LEU A 131 -13.25 7.49 -2.94
N GLU A 132 -13.21 8.43 -2.01
CA GLU A 132 -13.18 9.85 -2.29
C GLU A 132 -11.80 10.25 -2.80
N ARG A 133 -10.74 9.78 -2.11
CA ARG A 133 -9.33 10.03 -2.47
C ARG A 133 -8.38 9.09 -1.74
N VAL A 134 -7.14 9.04 -2.24
CA VAL A 134 -5.98 8.48 -1.53
C VAL A 134 -5.00 9.62 -1.23
N GLU A 135 -4.55 9.70 0.02
CA GLU A 135 -3.53 10.66 0.49
C GLU A 135 -2.25 9.89 0.83
N VAL A 136 -1.11 10.26 0.25
CA VAL A 136 0.20 9.69 0.58
C VAL A 136 1.08 10.76 1.21
N LEU A 137 1.21 10.68 2.53
CA LEU A 137 2.03 11.57 3.35
C LEU A 137 3.46 11.03 3.36
N LYS A 138 4.40 11.83 2.90
CA LYS A 138 5.77 11.40 2.68
C LYS A 138 6.71 11.85 3.80
N GLY A 139 7.65 10.98 4.17
CA GLY A 139 8.54 11.18 5.33
C GLY A 139 7.87 10.91 6.67
N PRO A 140 8.59 11.05 7.79
CA PRO A 140 8.13 10.64 9.10
C PRO A 140 6.82 11.32 9.54
N GLN A 141 5.81 10.50 9.84
CA GLN A 141 4.51 10.90 10.36
C GLN A 141 4.30 10.40 11.80
N GLY A 142 5.36 9.97 12.48
CA GLY A 142 5.30 9.38 13.81
C GLY A 142 4.55 10.23 14.83
N THR A 143 4.64 11.57 14.76
CA THR A 143 3.97 12.49 15.68
C THR A 143 2.44 12.35 15.66
N LEU A 144 1.79 12.25 14.51
CA LEU A 144 0.32 12.19 14.39
C LEU A 144 -0.23 10.77 14.16
N TYR A 145 0.52 9.91 13.44
CA TYR A 145 0.05 8.59 13.03
C TYR A 145 0.70 7.45 13.82
N GLY A 146 1.79 7.71 14.55
CA GLY A 146 2.39 6.76 15.48
C GLY A 146 3.35 5.76 14.84
N GLN A 147 3.44 4.59 15.49
CA GLN A 147 4.31 3.50 15.05
C GLN A 147 3.97 3.07 13.63
N GLY A 148 4.99 2.65 12.88
CA GLY A 148 4.84 2.24 11.48
C GLY A 148 4.76 3.39 10.48
N SER A 149 4.72 4.65 10.94
CA SER A 149 4.68 5.85 10.08
C SER A 149 6.05 6.55 10.00
N ALA A 150 7.13 5.81 10.21
CA ALA A 150 8.48 6.37 10.20
C ALA A 150 8.95 6.77 8.79
N GLY A 151 8.51 6.08 7.76
CA GLY A 151 8.76 6.38 6.35
C GLY A 151 7.65 7.19 5.68
N GLY A 152 6.42 7.11 6.20
CA GLY A 152 5.23 7.79 5.67
C GLY A 152 3.92 7.13 6.04
N THR A 153 2.84 7.64 5.47
CA THR A 153 1.47 7.13 5.70
C THR A 153 0.66 7.18 4.41
N ILE A 154 -0.05 6.11 4.09
CA ILE A 154 -1.03 6.05 3.00
C ILE A 154 -2.42 6.01 3.63
N ARG A 155 -3.29 6.94 3.23
CA ARG A 155 -4.67 7.02 3.73
C ARG A 155 -5.64 6.84 2.57
N TYR A 156 -6.52 5.89 2.71
CA TYR A 156 -7.63 5.63 1.81
C TYR A 156 -8.88 6.24 2.44
N ILE A 157 -9.37 7.33 1.88
CA ILE A 157 -10.55 8.03 2.35
C ILE A 157 -11.74 7.57 1.53
N THR A 158 -12.73 6.98 2.19
CA THR A 158 -13.91 6.42 1.55
C THR A 158 -15.02 7.46 1.43
N ASN A 159 -15.91 7.30 0.43
CA ASN A 159 -17.09 8.14 0.35
C ASN A 159 -18.01 7.92 1.55
N ASP A 160 -18.51 9.01 2.12
CA ASP A 160 -19.42 8.98 3.25
C ASP A 160 -20.88 8.69 2.80
N PRO A 161 -21.67 8.03 3.66
CA PRO A 161 -23.11 7.92 3.45
C PRO A 161 -23.79 9.29 3.44
N ASP A 162 -24.57 9.59 2.40
CA ASP A 162 -25.33 10.84 2.26
C ASP A 162 -26.81 10.64 2.72
N PRO A 163 -27.25 11.32 3.80
CA PRO A 163 -28.60 11.19 4.29
C PRO A 163 -29.65 12.00 3.47
N THR A 164 -29.22 12.71 2.42
CA THR A 164 -30.09 13.60 1.66
C THR A 164 -30.63 12.97 0.38
N GLN A 165 -29.88 12.04 -0.23
CA GLN A 165 -30.20 11.49 -1.54
C GLN A 165 -29.99 9.97 -1.63
N PHE A 166 -30.87 9.36 -2.43
CA PHE A 166 -30.65 7.98 -2.88
C PHE A 166 -29.83 8.00 -4.15
N GLU A 167 -28.76 7.24 -4.17
CA GLU A 167 -27.92 7.08 -5.35
C GLU A 167 -27.37 5.64 -5.43
N GLY A 168 -27.05 5.22 -6.63
CA GLY A 168 -26.40 3.93 -6.84
C GLY A 168 -25.58 3.91 -8.12
N ARG A 169 -24.59 3.01 -8.15
CA ARG A 169 -23.79 2.70 -9.32
C ARG A 169 -23.63 1.19 -9.43
N ALA A 170 -23.76 0.68 -10.64
CA ALA A 170 -23.42 -0.71 -10.96
C ALA A 170 -22.50 -0.71 -12.17
N GLU A 171 -21.45 -1.53 -12.14
CA GLU A 171 -20.43 -1.58 -13.17
C GLU A 171 -20.04 -3.02 -13.44
N GLY A 172 -19.80 -3.34 -14.71
CA GLY A 172 -19.28 -4.63 -15.18
C GLY A 172 -18.03 -4.42 -16.01
N LYS A 173 -17.00 -5.22 -15.75
CA LYS A 173 -15.71 -5.21 -16.44
C LYS A 173 -15.47 -6.56 -17.11
N LEU A 174 -14.97 -6.54 -18.34
CA LEU A 174 -14.51 -7.72 -19.06
C LEU A 174 -13.20 -7.40 -19.79
N TYR A 175 -12.20 -8.26 -19.64
CA TYR A 175 -10.91 -8.03 -20.27
C TYR A 175 -10.22 -9.34 -20.69
N SER A 176 -9.27 -9.20 -21.60
CA SER A 176 -8.40 -10.29 -22.05
C SER A 176 -6.94 -9.94 -21.79
N VAL A 177 -6.22 -10.90 -21.23
CA VAL A 177 -4.76 -10.82 -21.00
C VAL A 177 -4.04 -11.37 -22.22
N ALA A 178 -3.02 -10.70 -22.72
CA ALA A 178 -2.26 -11.17 -23.87
C ALA A 178 -1.52 -12.47 -23.53
N HIS A 179 -1.77 -13.52 -24.31
CA HIS A 179 -1.26 -14.88 -24.08
C HIS A 179 -1.76 -15.53 -22.78
N GLY A 180 -2.87 -15.04 -22.23
CA GLY A 180 -3.49 -15.54 -21.02
C GLY A 180 -5.01 -15.65 -21.14
N GLU A 181 -5.66 -15.81 -20.02
CA GLU A 181 -7.11 -15.98 -19.93
C GLU A 181 -7.86 -14.64 -20.01
N THR A 182 -9.18 -14.76 -20.06
CA THR A 182 -10.11 -13.63 -19.93
C THR A 182 -10.49 -13.47 -18.46
N GLY A 183 -10.41 -12.25 -17.95
CA GLY A 183 -10.90 -11.90 -16.63
C GLY A 183 -12.10 -10.98 -16.70
N GLY A 184 -12.74 -10.77 -15.57
CA GLY A 184 -13.84 -9.83 -15.44
C GLY A 184 -14.35 -9.68 -14.02
N GLY A 185 -15.15 -8.64 -13.80
CA GLY A 185 -15.64 -8.34 -12.47
C GLY A 185 -16.95 -7.54 -12.51
N VAL A 186 -17.53 -7.38 -11.34
CA VAL A 186 -18.68 -6.54 -11.09
C VAL A 186 -18.44 -5.70 -9.85
N THR A 187 -18.81 -4.41 -9.94
CA THR A 187 -18.75 -3.47 -8.83
C THR A 187 -20.15 -2.87 -8.63
N GLY A 188 -20.57 -2.73 -7.39
CA GLY A 188 -21.83 -2.10 -7.04
C GLY A 188 -21.67 -1.18 -5.84
N VAL A 189 -22.29 0.01 -5.91
CA VAL A 189 -22.39 0.96 -4.82
C VAL A 189 -23.83 1.39 -4.67
N ILE A 190 -24.34 1.48 -3.45
CA ILE A 190 -25.65 2.01 -3.15
C ILE A 190 -25.61 2.88 -1.90
N ASN A 191 -26.20 4.07 -1.98
CA ASN A 191 -26.41 4.97 -0.87
C ASN A 191 -27.91 5.06 -0.54
N LEU A 192 -28.26 4.79 0.71
CA LEU A 192 -29.61 4.70 1.20
C LEU A 192 -29.85 5.72 2.32
N PRO A 193 -30.55 6.84 2.09
CA PRO A 193 -31.02 7.72 3.16
C PRO A 193 -32.13 7.04 3.95
N LEU A 194 -31.80 6.56 5.15
CA LEU A 194 -32.73 5.85 6.03
C LEU A 194 -33.62 6.80 6.82
N ILE A 195 -33.02 7.87 7.33
CA ILE A 195 -33.72 9.02 7.93
C ILE A 195 -33.14 10.27 7.26
N ARG A 196 -33.98 11.00 6.56
CA ARG A 196 -33.56 12.18 5.82
C ARG A 196 -32.82 13.17 6.71
N ASP A 197 -31.69 13.67 6.23
CA ASP A 197 -30.79 14.62 6.87
C ASP A 197 -30.12 14.09 8.18
N GLU A 198 -30.37 12.82 8.59
CA GLU A 198 -29.83 12.29 9.85
C GLU A 198 -29.12 10.93 9.73
N LEU A 199 -29.66 9.98 8.96
CA LEU A 199 -29.17 8.60 8.94
C LEU A 199 -29.08 8.07 7.53
N ALA A 200 -27.91 7.61 7.13
CA ALA A 200 -27.68 6.96 5.85
C ALA A 200 -26.84 5.69 5.97
N LEU A 201 -27.08 4.77 5.06
CA LEU A 201 -26.29 3.55 4.85
C LEU A 201 -25.71 3.56 3.44
N ARG A 202 -24.39 3.39 3.33
CA ARG A 202 -23.69 3.19 2.05
C ARG A 202 -23.10 1.80 2.02
N ILE A 203 -23.31 1.06 0.92
CA ILE A 203 -22.77 -0.27 0.71
C ILE A 203 -22.03 -0.26 -0.61
N ALA A 204 -20.78 -0.71 -0.61
CA ALA A 204 -19.96 -0.88 -1.79
C ALA A 204 -19.42 -2.31 -1.84
N GLY A 205 -19.50 -2.97 -2.99
CA GLY A 205 -19.02 -4.32 -3.19
C GLY A 205 -18.35 -4.52 -4.54
N LYS A 206 -17.29 -5.31 -4.57
CA LYS A 206 -16.57 -5.72 -5.79
C LYS A 206 -16.34 -7.23 -5.75
N TYR A 207 -16.60 -7.90 -6.86
CA TYR A 207 -16.13 -9.25 -7.12
C TYR A 207 -15.39 -9.26 -8.46
N GLU A 208 -14.20 -9.86 -8.48
CA GLU A 208 -13.40 -9.98 -9.69
C GLU A 208 -12.78 -11.38 -9.76
N SER A 209 -12.83 -11.98 -10.97
CA SER A 209 -12.08 -13.18 -11.33
C SER A 209 -11.03 -12.76 -12.35
N GLY A 210 -9.78 -12.68 -11.91
CA GLY A 210 -8.63 -12.26 -12.70
C GLY A 210 -8.13 -13.39 -13.60
N GLY A 211 -7.97 -13.11 -14.90
CA GLY A 211 -7.41 -14.09 -15.83
C GLY A 211 -5.91 -14.30 -15.62
N GLY A 212 -5.47 -15.54 -15.52
CA GLY A 212 -4.06 -15.91 -15.42
C GLY A 212 -3.31 -15.78 -16.75
N TRP A 213 -1.97 -15.86 -16.67
CA TRP A 213 -1.07 -15.77 -17.85
C TRP A 213 0.25 -16.52 -17.67
N ILE A 214 0.45 -17.22 -16.55
CA ILE A 214 1.67 -17.96 -16.26
C ILE A 214 1.42 -19.45 -16.43
N ASP A 215 2.19 -20.08 -17.31
CA ASP A 215 2.10 -21.51 -17.57
C ASP A 215 3.04 -22.30 -16.67
N GLN A 216 2.62 -23.53 -16.34
CA GLN A 216 3.46 -24.58 -15.76
C GLN A 216 3.45 -25.80 -16.66
N PRO A 217 4.28 -25.82 -17.68
CA PRO A 217 4.21 -26.83 -18.72
C PRO A 217 4.36 -28.27 -18.19
N GLU A 218 5.16 -28.44 -17.18
CA GLU A 218 5.50 -29.72 -16.60
C GLU A 218 4.40 -30.28 -15.69
N ALA A 219 3.60 -29.42 -15.07
CA ALA A 219 2.38 -29.78 -14.36
C ALA A 219 1.15 -29.86 -15.30
N GLY A 220 1.31 -29.47 -16.56
CA GLY A 220 0.22 -29.42 -17.52
C GLY A 220 -0.79 -28.31 -17.25
N ILE A 221 -0.38 -27.28 -16.48
CA ILE A 221 -1.22 -26.15 -16.10
C ILE A 221 -0.94 -24.99 -17.06
N ARG A 222 -2.01 -24.37 -17.53
CA ARG A 222 -1.94 -23.15 -18.31
C ARG A 222 -2.58 -22.02 -17.52
N ASP A 223 -2.02 -20.82 -17.68
CA ASP A 223 -2.57 -19.59 -17.11
C ASP A 223 -2.86 -19.71 -15.60
N GLY A 224 -1.96 -20.37 -14.85
CA GLY A 224 -2.21 -20.87 -13.50
C GLY A 224 -2.26 -19.80 -12.40
N ASN A 225 -1.89 -18.53 -12.69
CA ASN A 225 -1.89 -17.42 -11.73
C ASN A 225 -3.18 -16.59 -11.76
N GLY A 226 -4.31 -17.19 -12.08
CA GLY A 226 -5.62 -16.55 -11.94
C GLY A 226 -5.90 -16.18 -10.49
N THR A 227 -6.68 -15.11 -10.28
CA THR A 227 -7.03 -14.59 -8.97
C THR A 227 -8.54 -14.51 -8.79
N GLU A 228 -9.02 -14.70 -7.57
CA GLU A 228 -10.38 -14.37 -7.18
C GLU A 228 -10.35 -13.33 -6.06
N LEU A 229 -11.19 -12.31 -6.20
CA LEU A 229 -11.26 -11.20 -5.29
C LEU A 229 -12.69 -10.90 -4.90
N PHE A 230 -12.97 -10.83 -3.62
CA PHE A 230 -14.22 -10.33 -3.06
C PHE A 230 -13.94 -9.23 -2.04
N ASN A 231 -14.60 -8.09 -2.21
CA ASN A 231 -14.50 -6.97 -1.29
C ASN A 231 -15.91 -6.41 -1.04
N LEU A 232 -16.24 -6.19 0.25
CA LEU A 232 -17.52 -5.63 0.66
C LEU A 232 -17.32 -4.64 1.80
N ARG A 233 -17.84 -3.42 1.64
CA ARG A 233 -17.87 -2.41 2.69
C ARG A 233 -19.30 -1.95 2.93
N ALA A 234 -19.69 -1.87 4.21
CA ALA A 234 -20.92 -1.25 4.66
C ALA A 234 -20.58 -0.14 5.67
N LYS A 235 -21.07 1.06 5.43
CA LYS A 235 -20.83 2.25 6.26
C LYS A 235 -22.17 2.87 6.65
N LEU A 236 -22.39 3.03 7.95
CA LEU A 236 -23.61 3.63 8.52
C LEU A 236 -23.23 4.94 9.20
N ARG A 237 -23.76 6.06 8.73
CA ARG A 237 -23.57 7.40 9.31
C ARG A 237 -24.82 7.90 9.94
N TRP A 238 -24.70 8.36 11.20
CA TRP A 238 -25.81 8.95 11.97
C TRP A 238 -25.40 10.30 12.52
N SER A 239 -26.10 11.34 12.09
CA SER A 239 -25.85 12.75 12.43
C SER A 239 -27.15 13.38 12.94
N PRO A 240 -27.60 13.07 14.17
CA PRO A 240 -28.87 13.54 14.74
C PRO A 240 -28.86 15.03 15.07
N SER A 241 -27.70 15.66 15.05
CA SER A 241 -27.53 17.10 15.25
C SER A 241 -26.24 17.59 14.61
N ALA A 242 -26.11 18.87 14.39
CA ALA A 242 -24.88 19.49 13.87
C ALA A 242 -23.66 19.29 14.81
N ALA A 243 -23.88 18.95 16.07
CA ALA A 243 -22.79 18.78 17.05
C ALA A 243 -22.35 17.32 17.22
N PHE A 244 -23.09 16.34 16.71
CA PHE A 244 -22.77 14.93 16.94
C PHE A 244 -22.92 14.10 15.67
N GLU A 245 -21.90 13.32 15.40
CA GLU A 245 -21.88 12.32 14.32
C GLU A 245 -21.29 11.00 14.81
N ALA A 246 -21.88 9.90 14.36
CA ALA A 246 -21.37 8.55 14.56
C ALA A 246 -21.32 7.79 13.23
N THR A 247 -20.17 7.23 12.89
CA THR A 247 -19.99 6.43 11.68
C THR A 247 -19.47 5.05 12.07
N ALA A 248 -20.24 4.01 11.71
CA ALA A 248 -19.85 2.61 11.87
C ALA A 248 -19.55 2.00 10.51
N MET A 249 -18.44 1.27 10.39
CA MET A 249 -17.99 0.63 9.17
C MET A 249 -17.62 -0.84 9.41
N VAL A 250 -17.97 -1.69 8.45
CA VAL A 250 -17.46 -3.06 8.31
C VAL A 250 -16.87 -3.20 6.91
N GLN A 251 -15.64 -3.68 6.83
CA GLN A 251 -14.94 -4.02 5.60
C GLN A 251 -14.59 -5.50 5.61
N ILE A 252 -14.97 -6.23 4.56
CA ILE A 252 -14.61 -7.64 4.35
C ILE A 252 -13.77 -7.71 3.08
N HIS A 253 -12.61 -8.35 3.16
CA HIS A 253 -11.71 -8.60 2.05
C HIS A 253 -11.38 -10.08 1.99
N ARG A 254 -11.48 -10.69 0.82
CA ARG A 254 -11.10 -12.07 0.52
C ARG A 254 -10.37 -12.09 -0.81
N ALA A 255 -9.18 -12.67 -0.84
CA ALA A 255 -8.40 -12.78 -2.05
C ALA A 255 -7.71 -14.15 -2.14
N ASP A 256 -7.92 -14.81 -3.27
CA ASP A 256 -7.30 -16.08 -3.59
C ASP A 256 -6.46 -15.97 -4.84
N THR A 257 -5.29 -16.62 -4.86
CA THR A 257 -4.49 -16.79 -6.06
C THR A 257 -3.95 -18.20 -6.15
N ALA A 258 -3.99 -18.78 -7.35
CA ALA A 258 -3.56 -20.16 -7.56
C ALA A 258 -2.05 -20.34 -7.64
N LEU A 259 -1.25 -19.27 -7.79
CA LEU A 259 0.21 -19.32 -7.91
C LEU A 259 0.90 -18.33 -6.99
N GLY A 260 1.95 -18.79 -6.32
CA GLY A 260 2.92 -17.89 -5.69
C GLY A 260 3.67 -17.11 -6.76
N LEU A 261 3.58 -15.79 -6.71
CA LEU A 261 4.40 -14.91 -7.51
C LEU A 261 5.87 -15.03 -7.10
N GLY A 262 6.81 -14.74 -8.01
CA GLY A 262 8.24 -14.72 -7.72
C GLY A 262 9.09 -15.78 -8.42
N PHE A 263 8.51 -16.55 -9.38
CA PHE A 263 9.23 -17.57 -10.15
C PHE A 263 8.99 -17.47 -11.66
N GLU A 264 8.57 -16.32 -12.17
CA GLU A 264 8.22 -16.16 -13.58
C GLU A 264 9.46 -16.01 -14.46
N GLU A 265 9.61 -16.93 -15.42
CA GLU A 265 10.62 -16.86 -16.47
C GLU A 265 10.26 -15.85 -17.58
N PRO A 266 11.22 -15.42 -18.41
CA PRO A 266 10.94 -14.49 -19.51
C PRO A 266 9.91 -14.97 -20.53
N ASP A 267 9.66 -16.25 -20.65
CA ASP A 267 8.66 -16.86 -21.55
C ASP A 267 7.29 -17.06 -20.88
N ARG A 268 7.08 -16.46 -19.70
CA ARG A 268 5.83 -16.58 -18.93
C ARG A 268 5.56 -17.98 -18.40
N THR A 269 6.60 -18.73 -18.16
CA THR A 269 6.50 -20.04 -17.52
C THR A 269 7.06 -20.00 -16.11
N VAL A 270 6.67 -20.97 -15.29
CA VAL A 270 7.30 -21.27 -14.01
C VAL A 270 7.86 -22.68 -14.08
N ASP A 271 9.17 -22.84 -13.85
CA ASP A 271 9.81 -24.13 -13.68
C ASP A 271 9.96 -24.44 -12.19
N ILE A 272 9.24 -25.44 -11.72
CA ILE A 272 9.10 -25.79 -10.31
C ILE A 272 9.71 -27.15 -9.94
N GLY A 273 10.62 -27.68 -10.77
CA GLY A 273 11.32 -28.95 -10.51
C GLY A 273 10.48 -30.22 -10.75
N PRO A 274 10.99 -31.41 -10.42
CA PRO A 274 10.40 -32.70 -10.86
C PRO A 274 9.23 -33.23 -10.05
N ASP A 275 9.09 -32.88 -8.75
CA ASP A 275 7.90 -33.32 -7.98
C ASP A 275 6.92 -32.14 -7.76
N ARG A 276 5.79 -32.23 -8.43
CA ARG A 276 4.89 -31.10 -8.72
C ARG A 276 3.51 -31.24 -8.13
N SER A 277 3.29 -32.26 -7.36
CA SER A 277 1.98 -32.53 -6.77
C SER A 277 1.55 -31.51 -5.72
N LYS A 278 2.50 -30.71 -5.19
CA LYS A 278 2.28 -29.78 -4.05
C LYS A 278 2.33 -28.30 -4.42
N VAL A 279 2.61 -27.91 -5.66
CA VAL A 279 3.02 -26.56 -6.01
C VAL A 279 1.88 -25.58 -6.26
N MET A 280 0.65 -26.02 -6.27
CA MET A 280 -0.52 -25.23 -6.62
C MET A 280 -1.49 -25.11 -5.45
N ILE A 281 -0.99 -24.94 -4.25
CA ILE A 281 -1.86 -24.58 -3.13
C ILE A 281 -2.22 -23.11 -3.29
N PRO A 282 -3.52 -22.74 -3.33
CA PRO A 282 -3.90 -21.34 -3.39
C PRO A 282 -3.35 -20.57 -2.19
N LYS A 283 -2.89 -19.36 -2.42
CA LYS A 283 -2.69 -18.38 -1.35
C LYS A 283 -4.03 -17.78 -1.04
N GLU A 284 -4.37 -17.72 0.24
CA GLU A 284 -5.58 -17.09 0.75
C GLU A 284 -5.18 -15.90 1.61
N PHE A 285 -5.71 -14.72 1.31
CA PHE A 285 -5.44 -13.50 2.04
C PHE A 285 -6.76 -12.82 2.42
N ASP A 286 -7.11 -12.96 3.68
CA ASP A 286 -8.40 -12.56 4.19
C ASP A 286 -8.26 -11.56 5.33
N PHE A 287 -9.09 -10.51 5.35
CA PHE A 287 -9.26 -9.72 6.55
C PHE A 287 -10.68 -9.20 6.71
N THR A 288 -11.07 -8.96 7.96
CA THR A 288 -12.30 -8.26 8.32
C THR A 288 -11.97 -7.12 9.27
N LEU A 289 -12.45 -5.93 8.96
CA LEU A 289 -12.25 -4.73 9.75
C LEU A 289 -13.58 -4.20 10.24
N TYR A 290 -13.63 -3.85 11.52
CA TYR A 290 -14.73 -3.14 12.16
C TYR A 290 -14.21 -1.80 12.67
N ASN A 291 -14.90 -0.70 12.34
CA ASN A 291 -14.55 0.63 12.81
C ASN A 291 -15.78 1.35 13.33
N LEU A 292 -15.61 2.07 14.42
CA LEU A 292 -16.61 3.00 14.98
C LEU A 292 -15.93 4.34 15.24
N GLU A 293 -16.36 5.36 14.54
CA GLU A 293 -15.93 6.73 14.72
C GLU A 293 -17.05 7.57 15.33
N LEU A 294 -16.73 8.35 16.36
CA LEU A 294 -17.62 9.31 17.01
C LEU A 294 -17.00 10.69 16.97
N ARG A 295 -17.72 11.67 16.46
CA ARG A 295 -17.33 13.09 16.41
C ARG A 295 -18.30 13.92 17.26
N TYR A 296 -17.76 14.81 18.05
CA TYR A 296 -18.55 15.73 18.85
C TYR A 296 -17.95 17.15 18.83
N ASP A 297 -18.73 18.09 18.32
CA ASP A 297 -18.38 19.51 18.34
C ASP A 297 -18.73 20.12 19.70
N LEU A 298 -17.69 20.53 20.43
CA LEU A 298 -17.78 21.21 21.74
C LEU A 298 -17.93 22.74 21.57
N GLY A 299 -17.95 23.26 20.34
CA GLY A 299 -18.02 24.67 20.01
C GLY A 299 -16.66 25.38 20.03
N PHE A 300 -15.71 24.94 20.85
CA PHE A 300 -14.33 25.47 20.90
C PHE A 300 -13.31 24.44 20.37
N ALA A 301 -13.71 23.19 20.27
CA ALA A 301 -12.89 22.07 19.80
C ALA A 301 -13.78 20.94 19.34
N GLU A 302 -13.28 20.11 18.46
CA GLU A 302 -13.88 18.83 18.05
C GLU A 302 -13.23 17.68 18.81
N LEU A 303 -14.06 16.82 19.40
CA LEU A 303 -13.64 15.56 20.01
C LEU A 303 -13.92 14.42 19.03
N VAL A 304 -12.88 13.63 18.70
CA VAL A 304 -12.98 12.44 17.87
C VAL A 304 -12.57 11.21 18.70
N SER A 305 -13.35 10.16 18.59
CA SER A 305 -13.03 8.83 19.12
C SER A 305 -13.13 7.82 17.98
N ALA A 306 -12.02 7.14 17.65
CA ALA A 306 -11.97 6.10 16.64
C ALA A 306 -11.58 4.76 17.29
N THR A 307 -12.46 3.77 17.18
CA THR A 307 -12.27 2.41 17.68
C THR A 307 -12.23 1.45 16.52
N THR A 308 -11.17 0.65 16.41
CA THR A 308 -11.01 -0.31 15.31
C THR A 308 -10.68 -1.69 15.86
N TYR A 309 -11.23 -2.72 15.22
CA TYR A 309 -10.81 -4.11 15.40
C TYR A 309 -10.61 -4.75 14.02
N VAL A 310 -9.50 -5.43 13.84
CA VAL A 310 -9.13 -6.11 12.61
C VAL A 310 -8.83 -7.56 12.92
N GLU A 311 -9.34 -8.46 12.10
CA GLU A 311 -9.01 -9.89 12.07
C GLU A 311 -8.39 -10.19 10.70
N HIS A 312 -7.32 -10.97 10.68
CA HIS A 312 -6.57 -11.30 9.47
C HIS A 312 -6.11 -12.76 9.48
N ASP A 313 -6.38 -13.43 8.38
CA ASP A 313 -5.93 -14.79 8.10
C ASP A 313 -5.20 -14.82 6.77
N HIS A 314 -3.99 -15.39 6.75
CA HIS A 314 -3.20 -15.52 5.55
C HIS A 314 -2.59 -16.92 5.44
N GLN A 315 -2.92 -17.65 4.39
CA GLN A 315 -2.26 -18.89 4.03
C GLN A 315 -1.40 -18.69 2.79
N TYR A 316 -0.11 -18.95 2.90
CA TYR A 316 0.78 -18.87 1.75
C TYR A 316 1.78 -20.01 1.73
N PRO A 317 1.59 -20.98 0.83
CA PRO A 317 2.56 -22.01 0.56
C PRO A 317 3.74 -21.43 -0.22
N PHE A 318 4.93 -21.95 0.07
CA PHE A 318 6.14 -21.61 -0.64
C PHE A 318 6.92 -22.89 -0.96
N THR A 319 7.38 -23.05 -2.21
CA THR A 319 8.18 -24.19 -2.61
C THR A 319 9.59 -23.74 -2.95
N TYR A 320 10.57 -24.33 -2.30
CA TYR A 320 11.99 -24.14 -2.63
C TYR A 320 12.37 -24.99 -3.82
N ILE A 321 12.89 -24.36 -4.86
CA ILE A 321 13.35 -25.03 -6.05
C ILE A 321 14.85 -24.76 -6.19
N PRO A 322 15.71 -25.76 -5.96
CA PRO A 322 17.13 -25.61 -6.20
C PRO A 322 17.39 -25.47 -7.70
N ARG A 323 18.10 -24.41 -8.09
CA ARG A 323 18.54 -24.19 -9.47
C ARG A 323 20.00 -24.51 -9.65
N PRO A 324 20.44 -24.98 -10.84
CA PRO A 324 21.86 -25.17 -11.12
C PRO A 324 22.66 -23.89 -10.85
N GLY A 325 23.61 -23.96 -9.93
CA GLY A 325 24.45 -22.84 -9.50
C GLY A 325 23.92 -22.05 -8.29
N ASN A 326 22.76 -22.37 -7.76
CA ASN A 326 22.10 -21.68 -6.65
C ASN A 326 21.74 -22.65 -5.52
N TYR A 327 22.65 -23.54 -5.17
CA TYR A 327 22.44 -24.57 -4.15
C TYR A 327 22.66 -24.03 -2.76
N SER A 328 21.66 -23.41 -2.20
CA SER A 328 21.64 -23.10 -0.78
C SER A 328 21.32 -24.38 -0.03
N TYR A 329 22.21 -24.80 0.88
CA TYR A 329 21.90 -25.73 1.97
C TYR A 329 21.85 -27.24 1.68
N GLY A 330 22.15 -27.70 0.49
CA GLY A 330 21.95 -29.13 0.14
C GLY A 330 20.50 -29.55 0.04
N ILE A 331 19.54 -28.60 0.05
CA ILE A 331 18.12 -28.85 -0.16
C ILE A 331 17.91 -29.22 -1.63
N VAL A 332 17.35 -30.37 -1.89
CA VAL A 332 17.00 -30.86 -3.22
C VAL A 332 15.54 -30.52 -3.58
N GLU A 333 14.70 -30.32 -2.57
CA GLU A 333 13.30 -29.95 -2.66
C GLU A 333 12.85 -29.46 -1.29
N GLY A 334 11.92 -28.51 -1.23
CA GLY A 334 11.36 -28.04 0.03
C GLY A 334 9.99 -27.43 -0.18
N ASN A 335 9.06 -27.79 0.68
CA ASN A 335 7.76 -27.16 0.82
C ASN A 335 7.69 -26.45 2.18
N ASP A 336 7.02 -25.32 2.19
CA ASP A 336 6.82 -24.50 3.35
C ASP A 336 5.37 -24.00 3.29
N ASP A 337 4.51 -24.64 4.08
CA ASP A 337 3.12 -24.24 4.20
C ASP A 337 2.99 -23.34 5.43
N ARG A 338 2.63 -22.08 5.21
CA ARG A 338 2.54 -21.06 6.26
C ARG A 338 1.12 -20.58 6.45
N TRP A 339 0.81 -20.35 7.72
CA TRP A 339 -0.45 -19.74 8.17
C TRP A 339 -0.12 -18.60 9.13
N ILE A 340 -0.70 -17.45 8.88
CA ILE A 340 -0.66 -16.29 9.76
C ILE A 340 -2.08 -16.00 10.21
N ASP A 341 -2.29 -16.04 11.52
CA ASP A 341 -3.49 -15.56 12.18
C ASP A 341 -3.10 -14.30 12.96
N ALA A 342 -3.77 -13.18 12.76
CA ALA A 342 -3.49 -11.95 13.47
C ALA A 342 -4.76 -11.17 13.77
N ASP A 343 -4.79 -10.53 14.94
CA ASP A 343 -5.82 -9.57 15.27
C ASP A 343 -5.25 -8.31 15.92
N GLN A 344 -5.95 -7.20 15.77
CA GLN A 344 -5.55 -5.94 16.36
C GLN A 344 -6.75 -5.13 16.80
N PHE A 345 -6.71 -4.68 18.03
CA PHE A 345 -7.59 -3.65 18.57
C PHE A 345 -6.85 -2.32 18.62
N SER A 346 -7.52 -1.22 18.22
CA SER A 346 -6.98 0.13 18.37
C SER A 346 -8.06 1.11 18.84
N GLN A 347 -7.62 2.09 19.63
CA GLN A 347 -8.45 3.21 20.12
C GLN A 347 -7.67 4.50 20.02
N GLU A 348 -8.17 5.47 19.25
CA GLU A 348 -7.71 6.85 19.26
C GLU A 348 -8.75 7.74 19.93
N LEU A 349 -8.27 8.66 20.78
CA LEU A 349 -9.05 9.76 21.32
C LEU A 349 -8.33 11.05 21.01
N ARG A 350 -8.98 11.97 20.30
CA ARG A 350 -8.37 13.21 19.81
C ARG A 350 -9.27 14.40 20.08
N LEU A 351 -8.64 15.50 20.47
CA LEU A 351 -9.28 16.79 20.64
C LEU A 351 -8.54 17.82 19.79
N SER A 352 -9.21 18.44 18.84
CA SER A 352 -8.65 19.42 17.90
C SER A 352 -9.36 20.75 18.03
N SER A 353 -8.61 21.85 18.03
CA SER A 353 -9.18 23.19 18.06
C SER A 353 -9.98 23.48 16.79
N GLY A 354 -10.97 24.36 16.90
CA GLY A 354 -11.62 24.98 15.75
C GLY A 354 -10.68 25.93 15.00
N GLU A 355 -11.23 26.61 14.00
CA GLU A 355 -10.51 27.61 13.21
C GLU A 355 -9.99 28.78 14.08
N GLY A 356 -8.83 29.33 13.69
CA GLY A 356 -8.22 30.46 14.39
C GLY A 356 -6.71 30.53 14.18
N PRO A 357 -6.06 31.60 14.64
CA PRO A 357 -4.62 31.79 14.46
C PRO A 357 -3.77 30.83 15.32
N PHE A 358 -4.36 30.21 16.34
CA PHE A 358 -3.72 29.16 17.14
C PHE A 358 -4.52 27.87 17.01
N GLN A 359 -3.96 26.95 16.25
CA GLN A 359 -4.54 25.63 15.99
C GLN A 359 -3.75 24.57 16.76
N TRP A 360 -4.45 23.65 17.38
CA TRP A 360 -3.81 22.59 18.17
C TRP A 360 -4.62 21.28 18.08
N THR A 361 -3.91 20.18 18.24
CA THR A 361 -4.46 18.83 18.35
C THR A 361 -3.77 18.13 19.52
N LEU A 362 -4.55 17.53 20.39
CA LEU A 362 -4.09 16.66 21.48
C LEU A 362 -4.70 15.28 21.30
N GLY A 363 -3.94 14.23 21.51
CA GLY A 363 -4.49 12.90 21.38
C GLY A 363 -3.79 11.84 22.22
N ALA A 364 -4.50 10.74 22.40
CA ALA A 364 -4.02 9.50 22.99
C ALA A 364 -4.38 8.34 22.06
N PHE A 365 -3.49 7.38 21.97
CA PHE A 365 -3.65 6.22 21.11
C PHE A 365 -3.22 4.96 21.84
N TYR A 366 -4.02 3.93 21.73
CA TYR A 366 -3.77 2.61 22.27
C TYR A 366 -3.93 1.56 21.17
N THR A 367 -3.01 0.61 21.08
CA THR A 367 -3.17 -0.59 20.24
C THR A 367 -2.77 -1.82 21.02
N LYS A 368 -3.43 -2.93 20.73
CA LYS A 368 -3.01 -4.26 21.10
C LYS A 368 -3.20 -5.17 19.91
N GLY A 369 -2.12 -5.82 19.49
CA GLY A 369 -2.12 -6.78 18.39
C GLY A 369 -1.46 -8.07 18.79
N ASP A 370 -2.10 -9.18 18.47
CA ASP A 370 -1.60 -10.53 18.63
C ASP A 370 -1.42 -11.17 17.26
N ARG A 371 -0.34 -11.92 17.07
CA ARG A 371 -0.04 -12.62 15.82
C ARG A 371 0.53 -14.00 16.10
N THR A 372 0.05 -14.98 15.37
CA THR A 372 0.61 -16.34 15.36
C THR A 372 0.95 -16.72 13.92
N MET A 373 2.20 -17.03 13.63
CA MET A 373 2.64 -17.65 12.40
C MET A 373 3.03 -19.09 12.68
N ARG A 374 2.47 -20.01 11.90
CA ARG A 374 2.81 -21.43 11.87
C ARG A 374 3.38 -21.76 10.51
N ALA A 375 4.39 -22.61 10.48
CA ALA A 375 4.90 -23.12 9.23
C ALA A 375 5.27 -24.60 9.38
N ASP A 376 4.84 -25.39 8.42
CA ASP A 376 5.20 -26.77 8.24
C ASP A 376 6.25 -26.84 7.13
N TYR A 377 7.48 -27.16 7.50
CA TYR A 377 8.60 -27.32 6.57
C TYR A 377 8.82 -28.80 6.27
N GLU A 378 8.80 -29.16 5.02
CA GLU A 378 9.21 -30.46 4.53
C GLU A 378 10.39 -30.28 3.56
N TYR A 379 11.59 -30.63 4.01
CA TYR A 379 12.81 -30.47 3.22
C TYR A 379 13.43 -31.82 2.86
N ALA A 380 13.77 -32.00 1.58
CA ALA A 380 14.57 -33.10 1.10
C ALA A 380 16.03 -32.64 0.90
N TYR A 381 16.98 -33.28 1.55
CA TYR A 381 18.41 -32.96 1.49
C TYR A 381 19.20 -34.03 0.76
N ALA A 382 20.22 -33.64 0.00
CA ALA A 382 21.21 -34.56 -0.51
C ALA A 382 22.12 -35.04 0.61
N ALA A 383 22.25 -36.36 0.81
CA ALA A 383 23.00 -36.95 1.92
C ALA A 383 24.50 -36.65 1.93
N ASP A 384 25.08 -36.24 0.81
CA ASP A 384 26.49 -35.90 0.60
C ASP A 384 26.73 -34.41 0.32
N GLY A 385 25.67 -33.60 0.36
CA GLY A 385 25.73 -32.18 -0.01
C GLY A 385 25.88 -31.92 -1.51
N ASP A 386 25.94 -32.99 -2.32
CA ASP A 386 26.01 -32.90 -3.78
C ASP A 386 24.73 -33.45 -4.43
N LEU A 387 23.89 -32.58 -4.93
CA LEU A 387 22.61 -32.88 -5.56
C LEU A 387 22.70 -33.83 -6.77
N TYR A 388 23.88 -34.02 -7.35
CA TYR A 388 24.10 -34.81 -8.57
C TYR A 388 24.88 -36.10 -8.34
N SER A 389 25.40 -36.37 -7.15
CA SER A 389 26.23 -37.53 -6.90
C SER A 389 25.47 -38.85 -6.77
N GLY A 390 24.13 -38.81 -6.74
CA GLY A 390 23.31 -39.98 -6.50
C GLY A 390 23.34 -40.51 -5.07
N GLY A 391 23.80 -39.68 -4.13
CA GLY A 391 23.70 -39.92 -2.69
C GLY A 391 22.24 -40.03 -2.24
N GLY A 392 22.01 -40.64 -1.09
CA GLY A 392 20.65 -40.77 -0.54
C GLY A 392 20.05 -39.40 -0.23
N VAL A 393 18.74 -39.29 -0.36
CA VAL A 393 17.96 -38.12 0.08
C VAL A 393 17.33 -38.45 1.42
N PHE A 394 17.37 -37.55 2.38
CA PHE A 394 16.59 -37.65 3.61
C PHE A 394 15.60 -36.51 3.72
N ILE A 395 14.47 -36.76 4.32
CA ILE A 395 13.37 -35.80 4.52
C ILE A 395 13.44 -35.35 5.98
N ASP A 396 13.34 -34.06 6.21
CA ASP A 396 13.24 -33.45 7.52
C ASP A 396 11.94 -32.65 7.62
N ASP A 397 11.05 -33.08 8.52
CA ASP A 397 9.78 -32.41 8.79
C ASP A 397 9.98 -31.53 10.03
N LEU A 398 9.85 -30.23 9.85
CA LEU A 398 10.03 -29.25 10.90
C LEU A 398 8.79 -28.37 11.05
N TYR A 399 8.27 -28.32 12.26
CA TYR A 399 7.18 -27.41 12.57
C TYR A 399 7.68 -26.17 13.27
N TYR A 400 7.41 -25.00 12.69
CA TYR A 400 7.82 -23.70 13.23
C TYR A 400 6.61 -22.95 13.81
N LEU A 401 6.82 -22.30 14.95
CA LEU A 401 5.84 -21.43 15.61
C LEU A 401 6.51 -20.11 15.99
N ASP A 402 5.89 -19.02 15.55
CA ASP A 402 6.21 -17.65 15.97
C ASP A 402 4.92 -17.00 16.46
N ALA A 403 4.79 -16.85 17.78
CA ALA A 403 3.69 -16.16 18.42
C ALA A 403 4.18 -14.88 19.07
N SER A 404 3.62 -13.76 18.66
CA SER A 404 4.03 -12.43 19.12
C SER A 404 2.84 -11.57 19.51
N SER A 405 3.05 -10.70 20.49
CA SER A 405 2.10 -9.68 20.92
C SER A 405 2.79 -8.34 21.06
N SER A 406 2.08 -7.26 20.73
CA SER A 406 2.53 -5.88 20.90
C SER A 406 1.41 -5.08 21.54
N GLU A 407 1.71 -4.42 22.67
CA GLU A 407 0.79 -3.50 23.34
C GLU A 407 1.41 -2.11 23.39
N THR A 408 0.75 -1.16 22.71
CA THR A 408 1.28 0.20 22.52
C THR A 408 0.37 1.24 23.17
N ILE A 409 0.98 2.15 23.90
CA ILE A 409 0.32 3.37 24.36
C ILE A 409 1.12 4.60 23.92
N SER A 410 0.41 5.63 23.49
CA SER A 410 1.06 6.88 23.14
C SER A 410 0.17 8.10 23.39
N VAL A 411 0.81 9.23 23.63
CA VAL A 411 0.16 10.53 23.76
C VAL A 411 0.88 11.53 22.86
N PHE A 412 0.13 12.40 22.21
CA PHE A 412 0.70 13.37 21.29
C PHE A 412 0.03 14.74 21.39
N ALA A 413 0.80 15.74 21.02
CA ALA A 413 0.35 17.11 20.89
C ALA A 413 0.97 17.73 19.64
N ASP A 414 0.20 18.50 18.91
CA ASP A 414 0.65 19.28 17.76
C ASP A 414 0.00 20.66 17.81
N ALA A 415 0.76 21.72 17.50
CA ALA A 415 0.24 23.06 17.48
C ALA A 415 0.88 23.89 16.37
N GLY A 416 0.08 24.71 15.72
CA GLY A 416 0.46 25.75 14.76
C GLY A 416 0.01 27.13 15.21
N TYR A 417 0.82 28.13 14.95
CA TYR A 417 0.50 29.52 15.28
C TYR A 417 0.82 30.45 14.10
N ASP A 418 -0.20 31.18 13.68
CA ASP A 418 -0.07 32.21 12.64
C ASP A 418 0.56 33.46 13.24
N ILE A 419 1.89 33.64 13.04
CA ILE A 419 2.62 34.81 13.45
C ILE A 419 2.12 36.03 12.69
N THR A 420 1.78 35.86 11.44
CA THR A 420 1.14 36.83 10.54
C THR A 420 0.17 36.09 9.63
N ASP A 421 -0.67 36.81 8.89
CA ASP A 421 -1.57 36.23 7.88
C ASP A 421 -0.86 35.40 6.79
N ARG A 422 0.48 35.43 6.77
CA ARG A 422 1.31 34.73 5.76
C ARG A 422 2.35 33.78 6.34
N LEU A 423 2.61 33.85 7.63
CA LEU A 423 3.67 33.05 8.27
C LEU A 423 3.11 32.27 9.43
N THR A 424 3.13 30.95 9.29
CA THR A 424 2.77 29.98 10.32
C THR A 424 4.01 29.23 10.79
N ILE A 425 4.16 29.04 12.08
CA ILE A 425 5.12 28.12 12.67
C ILE A 425 4.37 27.05 13.45
N GLY A 426 4.88 25.85 13.46
CA GLY A 426 4.26 24.78 14.23
C GLY A 426 5.28 23.79 14.76
N ALA A 427 4.84 23.09 15.82
CA ALA A 427 5.61 22.03 16.45
C ALA A 427 4.68 20.96 17.01
N GLY A 428 5.14 19.73 16.95
CA GLY A 428 4.45 18.59 17.53
C GLY A 428 5.41 17.65 18.24
N ILE A 429 4.88 16.85 19.13
CA ILE A 429 5.61 15.85 19.89
C ILE A 429 4.70 14.67 20.19
N ARG A 430 5.24 13.47 20.13
CA ARG A 430 4.60 12.23 20.59
C ARG A 430 5.54 11.50 21.55
N TYR A 431 5.01 11.05 22.66
CA TYR A 431 5.60 9.99 23.46
C TYR A 431 4.94 8.67 23.12
N PHE A 432 5.74 7.64 22.93
CA PHE A 432 5.36 6.31 22.51
C PHE A 432 6.01 5.29 23.41
N ARG A 433 5.27 4.25 23.81
CA ARG A 433 5.76 3.07 24.52
C ARG A 433 5.11 1.83 23.93
N ASP A 434 5.93 0.84 23.66
CA ASP A 434 5.56 -0.44 23.07
C ASP A 434 6.12 -1.59 23.94
N GLU A 435 5.24 -2.43 24.45
CA GLU A 435 5.57 -3.62 25.22
C GLU A 435 5.34 -4.82 24.30
N GLN A 436 6.39 -5.56 24.00
CA GLN A 436 6.38 -6.68 23.08
C GLN A 436 6.71 -7.99 23.79
N THR A 437 6.04 -9.06 23.37
CA THR A 437 6.38 -10.44 23.70
C THR A 437 6.54 -11.25 22.42
N SER A 438 7.44 -12.23 22.42
CA SER A 438 7.62 -13.14 21.29
C SER A 438 8.04 -14.53 21.79
N LEU A 439 7.42 -15.54 21.22
CA LEU A 439 7.79 -16.94 21.37
C LEU A 439 8.12 -17.48 19.98
N ILE A 440 9.38 -17.72 19.70
CA ILE A 440 9.84 -18.36 18.47
C ILE A 440 10.41 -19.73 18.81
N THR A 441 9.89 -20.78 18.22
CA THR A 441 10.32 -22.15 18.51
C THR A 441 10.11 -23.10 17.34
N TYR A 442 10.87 -24.18 17.33
CA TYR A 442 10.67 -25.34 16.46
C TYR A 442 10.15 -26.50 17.31
N VAL A 443 8.95 -27.00 17.00
CA VAL A 443 8.32 -28.08 17.74
C VAL A 443 9.07 -29.41 17.47
N PRO A 444 9.39 -30.25 18.47
CA PRO A 444 8.78 -30.27 19.82
C PRO A 444 9.42 -29.40 20.91
N ASP A 445 10.35 -28.54 20.58
CA ASP A 445 10.94 -27.66 21.58
C ASP A 445 9.88 -26.68 22.11
N THR A 446 10.00 -26.32 23.39
CA THR A 446 9.00 -25.46 24.04
C THR A 446 9.30 -23.98 23.85
N GLY A 447 10.49 -23.62 23.38
CA GLY A 447 10.94 -22.25 23.21
C GLY A 447 10.99 -21.46 24.53
N THR A 448 11.39 -20.22 24.44
CA THR A 448 11.40 -19.25 25.54
C THR A 448 10.63 -18.01 25.11
N THR A 449 9.71 -17.55 25.92
CA THR A 449 9.06 -16.26 25.67
C THR A 449 10.02 -15.14 26.03
N LEU A 450 10.26 -14.27 25.05
CA LEU A 450 11.08 -13.07 25.20
C LEU A 450 10.16 -11.86 25.41
N GLU A 451 10.61 -10.90 26.20
CA GLU A 451 9.86 -9.67 26.51
C GLU A 451 10.79 -8.47 26.35
N ALA A 452 10.29 -7.40 25.74
CA ALA A 452 11.01 -6.13 25.63
C ALA A 452 10.05 -4.95 25.65
N THR A 453 10.58 -3.78 26.07
CA THR A 453 9.87 -2.52 26.05
C THR A 453 10.67 -1.50 25.29
N PHE A 454 10.04 -0.80 24.34
CA PHE A 454 10.63 0.24 23.53
C PHE A 454 9.91 1.56 23.75
N ASP A 455 10.69 2.63 23.95
CA ASP A 455 10.16 3.98 24.15
C ASP A 455 10.72 4.94 23.10
N SER A 456 9.92 5.89 22.66
CA SER A 456 10.36 6.98 21.77
C SER A 456 9.70 8.31 22.09
N ILE A 457 10.43 9.38 21.79
CA ILE A 457 9.90 10.74 21.67
C ILE A 457 10.12 11.20 20.24
N ASP A 458 9.04 11.51 19.53
CA ASP A 458 9.05 11.84 18.11
C ASP A 458 8.58 13.27 17.88
N PRO A 459 9.54 14.23 17.86
CA PRO A 459 9.25 15.63 17.57
C PRO A 459 9.09 15.90 16.09
N ARG A 460 8.28 16.91 15.76
CA ARG A 460 8.27 17.60 14.47
C ARG A 460 8.25 19.11 14.66
N VAL A 461 8.79 19.84 13.70
CA VAL A 461 8.67 21.29 13.61
C VAL A 461 8.49 21.68 12.15
N TYR A 462 7.74 22.73 11.92
CA TYR A 462 7.54 23.24 10.56
C TYR A 462 7.36 24.75 10.53
N LEU A 463 7.66 25.30 9.37
CA LEU A 463 7.42 26.68 9.00
C LEU A 463 6.70 26.69 7.66
N SER A 464 5.67 27.50 7.53
CA SER A 464 4.89 27.68 6.30
C SER A 464 4.81 29.18 6.00
N TYR A 465 5.13 29.56 4.77
CA TYR A 465 5.11 30.94 4.32
C TYR A 465 4.32 31.11 3.03
N ARG A 466 3.16 31.77 3.10
CA ARG A 466 2.31 32.09 1.95
C ARG A 466 2.90 33.30 1.22
N TYR A 467 3.67 33.05 0.16
CA TYR A 467 4.30 34.11 -0.63
C TYR A 467 3.37 34.68 -1.71
N ALA A 468 2.30 33.94 -2.07
CA ALA A 468 1.20 34.41 -2.90
C ALA A 468 -0.13 33.85 -2.35
N ASP A 469 -1.27 34.35 -2.82
CA ASP A 469 -2.58 33.94 -2.28
C ASP A 469 -2.85 32.43 -2.48
N GLN A 470 -2.33 31.88 -3.55
CA GLN A 470 -2.45 30.45 -3.90
C GLN A 470 -1.09 29.75 -3.95
N ALA A 471 -0.08 30.20 -3.23
CA ALA A 471 1.22 29.54 -3.23
C ALA A 471 1.93 29.68 -1.89
N ASN A 472 2.50 28.56 -1.46
CA ASN A 472 3.13 28.39 -0.17
C ASN A 472 4.54 27.80 -0.31
N PHE A 473 5.46 28.30 0.50
CA PHE A 473 6.75 27.69 0.75
C PHE A 473 6.75 27.11 2.15
N TYR A 474 7.34 25.93 2.34
CA TYR A 474 7.47 25.33 3.65
C TYR A 474 8.86 24.76 3.90
N ALA A 475 9.20 24.62 5.17
CA ALA A 475 10.34 23.87 5.65
C ALA A 475 9.91 23.06 6.87
N SER A 476 10.33 21.81 6.96
CA SER A 476 9.97 20.91 8.04
C SER A 476 11.12 20.04 8.48
N PHE A 477 11.04 19.61 9.73
CA PHE A 477 11.84 18.56 10.33
C PHE A 477 10.91 17.61 11.07
N ALA A 478 11.11 16.30 10.89
CA ALA A 478 10.37 15.28 11.61
C ALA A 478 11.27 14.10 11.95
N LYS A 479 11.01 13.49 13.12
CA LYS A 479 11.59 12.23 13.55
C LYS A 479 10.54 11.13 13.44
N GLY A 480 10.94 9.97 12.90
CA GLY A 480 10.21 8.71 12.94
C GLY A 480 10.97 7.66 13.74
N PHE A 481 10.25 6.66 14.18
CA PHE A 481 10.74 5.58 15.01
C PHE A 481 10.05 4.27 14.62
N ARG A 482 10.81 3.16 14.67
CA ARG A 482 10.27 1.81 14.65
C ARG A 482 10.87 1.02 15.79
N SER A 483 10.07 0.26 16.53
CA SER A 483 10.53 -0.61 17.62
C SER A 483 11.52 -1.64 17.11
N GLY A 484 12.41 -2.08 17.99
CA GLY A 484 13.22 -3.27 17.81
C GLY A 484 12.35 -4.54 17.87
N GLY A 485 12.99 -5.67 18.02
CA GLY A 485 12.29 -6.95 18.10
C GLY A 485 13.22 -8.10 18.47
N PHE A 486 12.77 -9.31 18.18
CA PHE A 486 13.43 -10.53 18.62
C PHE A 486 13.92 -11.36 17.45
N ASN A 487 14.95 -12.13 17.70
CA ASN A 487 15.46 -13.21 16.86
C ASN A 487 15.21 -14.55 17.55
N SER A 488 15.18 -15.63 16.75
CA SER A 488 15.29 -16.99 17.29
C SER A 488 16.69 -17.21 17.87
N GLU A 489 16.79 -18.03 18.92
CA GLU A 489 18.11 -18.45 19.43
C GLU A 489 18.97 -19.02 18.28
N PRO A 490 20.30 -18.74 18.25
CA PRO A 490 21.11 -18.14 19.30
C PRO A 490 21.36 -16.64 19.17
N PHE A 491 20.57 -15.92 18.38
CA PHE A 491 20.81 -14.50 18.11
C PHE A 491 20.20 -13.59 19.17
N ASP A 492 20.86 -12.46 19.42
CA ASP A 492 20.36 -11.43 20.31
C ASP A 492 19.17 -10.66 19.71
N PRO A 493 18.28 -10.07 20.52
CA PRO A 493 17.28 -9.09 20.05
C PRO A 493 17.96 -7.90 19.34
N TYR A 494 17.24 -7.26 18.44
CA TYR A 494 17.73 -6.08 17.72
C TYR A 494 17.10 -4.79 18.24
N ASP A 495 17.86 -3.69 18.16
CA ASP A 495 17.51 -2.38 18.65
C ASP A 495 16.52 -1.63 17.74
N PRO A 496 15.81 -0.61 18.28
CA PRO A 496 14.97 0.28 17.50
C PRO A 496 15.76 1.11 16.49
N GLU A 497 15.10 1.45 15.38
CA GLU A 497 15.64 2.36 14.37
C GLU A 497 15.01 3.75 14.42
N LYS A 498 15.74 4.75 13.90
CA LYS A 498 15.36 6.16 13.95
C LYS A 498 15.57 6.82 12.60
N ILE A 499 14.56 7.57 12.17
CA ILE A 499 14.56 8.26 10.89
C ILE A 499 14.40 9.76 11.14
N TYR A 500 15.32 10.57 10.62
CA TYR A 500 15.29 12.02 10.72
C TYR A 500 15.21 12.60 9.31
N THR A 501 14.14 13.33 9.02
CA THR A 501 13.93 13.95 7.71
C THR A 501 13.89 15.47 7.82
N TYR A 502 14.65 16.12 6.95
CA TYR A 502 14.63 17.58 6.72
C TYR A 502 14.08 17.79 5.32
N GLU A 503 13.07 18.65 5.21
CA GLU A 503 12.39 18.89 3.93
C GLU A 503 12.15 20.36 3.73
N ILE A 504 12.30 20.81 2.50
CA ILE A 504 11.86 22.13 2.02
C ILE A 504 11.03 21.93 0.76
N GLY A 505 10.00 22.73 0.59
CA GLY A 505 9.18 22.61 -0.62
C GLY A 505 8.32 23.84 -0.87
N THR A 506 7.69 23.81 -2.02
CA THR A 506 6.70 24.80 -2.44
C THR A 506 5.56 24.13 -3.15
N LYS A 507 4.35 24.60 -2.92
CA LYS A 507 3.13 24.16 -3.62
C LYS A 507 2.26 25.35 -3.90
N GLY A 508 1.49 25.23 -4.95
CA GLY A 508 0.57 26.30 -5.28
C GLY A 508 -0.20 26.10 -6.56
N ALA A 509 -1.04 27.08 -6.84
CA ALA A 509 -1.71 27.27 -8.10
C ALA A 509 -1.31 28.59 -8.75
N ALA A 510 -1.27 28.61 -10.07
CA ALA A 510 -0.92 29.75 -10.88
C ALA A 510 -1.80 29.79 -12.14
N LEU A 511 -1.68 30.87 -12.93
CA LEU A 511 -2.43 31.05 -14.17
C LEU A 511 -3.95 30.94 -13.96
N ASP A 512 -4.48 31.61 -12.93
CA ASP A 512 -5.89 31.58 -12.52
C ASP A 512 -6.41 30.16 -12.23
N GLY A 513 -5.58 29.35 -11.55
CA GLY A 513 -5.90 27.98 -11.17
C GLY A 513 -5.66 26.92 -12.26
N ARG A 514 -5.23 27.32 -13.45
CA ARG A 514 -4.95 26.39 -14.57
C ARG A 514 -3.66 25.58 -14.41
N LEU A 515 -2.76 25.98 -13.53
CA LEU A 515 -1.52 25.27 -13.22
C LEU A 515 -1.46 25.01 -11.74
N GLN A 516 -1.38 23.76 -11.33
CA GLN A 516 -1.00 23.34 -9.99
C GLN A 516 0.41 22.76 -10.01
N PHE A 517 1.18 23.05 -8.96
CA PHE A 517 2.55 22.58 -8.84
C PHE A 517 2.90 22.24 -7.39
N GLU A 518 3.74 21.23 -7.26
CA GLU A 518 4.41 20.84 -6.02
C GLU A 518 5.88 20.51 -6.35
N LEU A 519 6.79 21.04 -5.54
CA LEU A 519 8.22 20.73 -5.60
C LEU A 519 8.73 20.55 -4.18
N ALA A 520 9.37 19.43 -3.90
CA ALA A 520 9.99 19.13 -2.62
C ALA A 520 11.43 18.65 -2.79
N ALA A 521 12.29 19.06 -1.86
CA ALA A 521 13.64 18.53 -1.71
C ALA A 521 13.79 18.04 -0.26
N PHE A 522 14.31 16.83 -0.09
CA PHE A 522 14.46 16.21 1.22
C PHE A 522 15.83 15.58 1.42
N TYR A 523 16.22 15.53 2.69
CA TYR A 523 17.37 14.78 3.18
C TYR A 523 16.92 13.95 4.39
N THR A 524 17.13 12.64 4.32
CA THR A 524 16.78 11.70 5.39
C THR A 524 18.04 11.00 5.89
N GLU A 525 18.22 11.03 7.20
CA GLU A 525 19.20 10.26 7.92
C GLU A 525 18.49 9.11 8.65
N TYR A 526 18.82 7.87 8.28
CA TYR A 526 18.24 6.66 8.81
C TYR A 526 19.31 5.93 9.60
N LYS A 527 19.13 5.84 10.93
CA LYS A 527 20.08 5.25 11.88
C LYS A 527 19.58 3.93 12.39
N ASP A 528 20.52 3.04 12.62
CA ASP A 528 20.28 1.73 13.20
C ASP A 528 19.29 0.91 12.34
N MET A 529 19.35 1.04 11.00
CA MET A 529 18.46 0.37 10.07
C MET A 529 18.43 -1.14 10.34
N ILE A 530 17.24 -1.69 10.52
CA ILE A 530 17.05 -3.12 10.73
C ILE A 530 17.14 -3.83 9.37
N ARG A 531 18.00 -4.85 9.29
CA ARG A 531 18.10 -5.72 8.13
C ARG A 531 18.12 -7.18 8.53
N ARG A 532 17.43 -8.02 7.77
CA ARG A 532 17.44 -9.47 7.93
C ARG A 532 18.49 -10.08 6.99
N ARG A 533 19.28 -11.00 7.52
CA ARG A 533 20.27 -11.80 6.80
C ARG A 533 20.15 -13.27 7.19
N LEU A 534 20.73 -14.14 6.39
CA LEU A 534 20.93 -15.55 6.76
C LEU A 534 22.33 -15.72 7.33
N THR A 535 22.42 -16.25 8.54
CA THR A 535 23.69 -16.47 9.25
C THR A 535 23.89 -17.95 9.50
N GLU A 536 25.07 -18.49 9.14
CA GLU A 536 25.40 -19.90 9.38
C GLU A 536 25.68 -20.15 10.85
N VAL A 537 24.95 -21.06 11.47
CA VAL A 537 25.12 -21.51 12.85
C VAL A 537 25.18 -23.03 12.87
N ASN A 538 26.35 -23.59 13.21
CA ASN A 538 26.56 -25.05 13.27
C ASN A 538 26.19 -25.81 11.99
N GLY A 539 26.36 -25.20 10.82
CA GLY A 539 26.03 -25.80 9.52
C GLY A 539 24.58 -25.65 9.10
N ALA A 540 23.75 -24.98 9.90
CA ALA A 540 22.39 -24.56 9.54
C ALA A 540 22.37 -23.06 9.30
N PHE A 541 21.44 -22.61 8.44
CA PHE A 541 21.26 -21.20 8.14
C PHE A 541 19.99 -20.69 8.79
N LEU A 542 20.15 -19.71 9.66
CA LEU A 542 19.07 -19.11 10.42
C LEU A 542 18.92 -17.65 10.02
N GLY A 543 17.66 -17.18 9.94
CA GLY A 543 17.36 -15.77 9.72
C GLY A 543 17.72 -14.94 10.94
N GLU A 544 18.61 -13.95 10.78
CA GLU A 544 18.99 -12.99 11.81
C GLU A 544 18.61 -11.58 11.37
N SER A 545 17.88 -10.86 12.21
CA SER A 545 17.64 -9.43 12.07
C SER A 545 18.67 -8.67 12.93
N SER A 546 19.35 -7.69 12.35
CA SER A 546 20.35 -6.88 13.06
C SER A 546 20.31 -5.42 12.58
N ASN A 547 20.87 -4.52 13.40
CA ASN A 547 21.00 -3.11 13.05
C ASN A 547 22.27 -2.90 12.24
N ILE A 548 22.18 -2.32 11.03
CA ILE A 548 23.30 -2.24 10.07
C ILE A 548 24.00 -0.88 10.01
N GLY A 549 23.70 0.03 10.94
CA GLY A 549 24.36 1.33 10.98
C GLY A 549 23.54 2.45 10.37
N LYS A 550 24.07 3.19 9.38
CA LYS A 550 23.46 4.44 8.89
C LYS A 550 23.25 4.43 7.39
N VAL A 551 22.06 4.92 6.99
CA VAL A 551 21.71 5.18 5.59
C VAL A 551 21.39 6.67 5.41
N GLU A 552 21.79 7.26 4.30
CA GLU A 552 21.40 8.59 3.87
C GLU A 552 20.58 8.52 2.58
N VAL A 553 19.49 9.27 2.56
CA VAL A 553 18.64 9.39 1.38
C VAL A 553 18.42 10.87 1.06
N LYS A 554 18.68 11.23 -0.20
CA LYS A 554 18.49 12.59 -0.74
C LYS A 554 17.55 12.50 -1.91
N GLY A 555 16.63 13.45 -2.05
CA GLY A 555 15.73 13.39 -3.18
C GLY A 555 15.08 14.70 -3.56
N LEU A 556 14.56 14.68 -4.77
CA LEU A 556 13.74 15.75 -5.34
C LEU A 556 12.44 15.12 -5.84
N GLU A 557 11.32 15.77 -5.58
CA GLU A 557 10.01 15.36 -6.06
C GLU A 557 9.32 16.51 -6.76
N LEU A 558 8.61 16.18 -7.85
CA LEU A 558 7.87 17.13 -8.67
C LEU A 558 6.45 16.62 -8.91
N GLY A 559 5.46 17.47 -8.74
CA GLY A 559 4.09 17.29 -9.19
C GLY A 559 3.63 18.50 -9.99
N LEU A 560 3.08 18.28 -11.17
CA LEU A 560 2.52 19.31 -12.05
C LEU A 560 1.19 18.82 -12.62
N ALA A 561 0.18 19.69 -12.62
CA ALA A 561 -1.05 19.49 -13.36
C ALA A 561 -1.44 20.81 -14.03
N THR A 562 -1.86 20.79 -15.30
CA THR A 562 -2.26 22.00 -16.01
C THR A 562 -3.41 21.76 -16.99
N ARG A 563 -4.27 22.77 -17.13
CA ARG A 563 -5.31 22.86 -18.18
C ARG A 563 -4.95 23.97 -19.18
N PRO A 564 -4.10 23.67 -20.19
CA PRO A 564 -3.64 24.67 -21.15
C PRO A 564 -4.76 25.17 -22.08
N VAL A 565 -5.74 24.32 -22.36
CA VAL A 565 -6.96 24.62 -23.11
C VAL A 565 -8.14 23.86 -22.48
N THR A 566 -9.34 24.34 -22.70
CA THR A 566 -10.58 23.70 -22.20
C THR A 566 -10.64 22.23 -22.63
N GLY A 567 -10.95 21.35 -21.70
CA GLY A 567 -11.02 19.90 -21.89
C GLY A 567 -9.68 19.16 -21.82
N LEU A 568 -8.53 19.83 -22.01
CA LEU A 568 -7.21 19.15 -21.95
C LEU A 568 -6.56 19.34 -20.59
N THR A 569 -6.35 18.24 -19.88
CA THR A 569 -5.55 18.19 -18.65
C THR A 569 -4.24 17.43 -18.92
N LEU A 570 -3.12 18.06 -18.64
CA LEU A 570 -1.80 17.44 -18.68
C LEU A 570 -1.27 17.31 -17.26
N SER A 571 -0.70 16.17 -16.92
CA SER A 571 -0.10 15.90 -15.62
C SER A 571 1.31 15.32 -15.78
N ALA A 572 2.20 15.67 -14.86
CA ALA A 572 3.52 15.11 -14.75
C ALA A 572 3.87 14.96 -13.26
N THR A 573 4.27 13.77 -12.85
CA THR A 573 4.83 13.53 -11.53
C THR A 573 6.18 12.85 -11.67
N GLY A 574 7.11 13.10 -10.74
CA GLY A 574 8.42 12.47 -10.82
C GLY A 574 9.19 12.57 -9.51
N SER A 575 10.13 11.65 -9.34
CA SER A 575 11.09 11.65 -8.25
C SER A 575 12.49 11.30 -8.74
N TYR A 576 13.48 11.93 -8.10
CA TYR A 576 14.87 11.54 -8.12
C TYR A 576 15.30 11.22 -6.69
N ILE A 577 15.81 10.01 -6.46
CA ILE A 577 16.20 9.53 -5.14
C ILE A 577 17.62 8.96 -5.22
N ASP A 578 18.51 9.54 -4.43
CA ASP A 578 19.88 9.08 -4.19
C ASP A 578 19.96 8.52 -2.77
N SER A 579 20.13 7.21 -2.65
CA SER A 579 20.17 6.50 -1.37
C SER A 579 21.47 5.73 -1.23
N GLU A 580 22.11 5.84 -0.07
CA GLU A 580 23.42 5.25 0.18
C GLU A 580 23.54 4.74 1.62
N ILE A 581 24.04 3.53 1.79
CA ILE A 581 24.51 3.02 3.07
C ILE A 581 25.86 3.70 3.35
N VAL A 582 25.93 4.54 4.38
CA VAL A 582 27.15 5.32 4.68
C VAL A 582 27.98 4.74 5.81
N GLU A 583 27.35 4.00 6.72
CA GLU A 583 28.03 3.31 7.81
C GLU A 583 27.43 1.91 7.98
N THR A 584 28.28 0.92 8.21
CA THR A 584 27.87 -0.46 8.56
C THR A 584 28.59 -0.91 9.81
N ASP A 585 28.01 -1.84 10.55
CA ASP A 585 28.73 -2.50 11.63
C ASP A 585 29.91 -3.30 11.05
N ALA A 586 31.02 -3.36 11.75
CA ALA A 586 32.23 -4.10 11.35
C ALA A 586 31.98 -5.61 11.18
N ALA A 587 30.93 -6.15 11.79
CA ALA A 587 30.51 -7.54 11.66
C ALA A 587 29.62 -7.77 10.40
N ASP A 588 29.07 -6.73 9.79
CA ASP A 588 28.25 -6.85 8.59
C ASP A 588 29.12 -7.07 7.35
N GLN A 589 29.05 -8.26 6.77
CA GLN A 589 29.75 -8.60 5.52
C GLN A 589 28.84 -8.50 4.29
N VAL A 590 27.55 -8.29 4.49
CA VAL A 590 26.54 -8.25 3.42
C VAL A 590 26.45 -6.85 2.83
N ASN A 591 26.50 -5.82 3.69
CA ASN A 591 26.37 -4.43 3.28
C ASN A 591 27.71 -3.71 3.40
N ILE A 592 28.04 -2.90 2.42
CA ILE A 592 29.23 -2.06 2.46
C ILE A 592 28.87 -0.60 2.23
N PRO A 593 29.60 0.36 2.82
CA PRO A 593 29.42 1.77 2.52
C PRO A 593 29.53 2.03 1.01
N GLY A 594 28.59 2.80 0.47
CA GLY A 594 28.46 3.05 -0.95
C GLY A 594 27.37 2.23 -1.66
N ASP A 595 26.78 1.23 -0.99
CA ASP A 595 25.66 0.49 -1.55
C ASP A 595 24.38 1.33 -1.50
N PRO A 596 23.50 1.27 -2.54
CA PRO A 596 22.18 1.86 -2.49
C PRO A 596 21.26 1.02 -1.56
N THR A 597 20.16 1.63 -1.13
CA THR A 597 19.08 0.87 -0.47
C THR A 597 18.36 -0.02 -1.47
N ASP A 598 17.88 -1.17 -0.97
CA ASP A 598 17.18 -2.14 -1.81
C ASP A 598 15.86 -1.54 -2.36
N TYR A 599 15.44 -2.01 -3.54
CA TYR A 599 14.18 -1.69 -4.21
C TYR A 599 13.92 -0.20 -4.43
N THR A 600 14.94 0.64 -4.40
CA THR A 600 14.84 2.09 -4.58
C THR A 600 15.24 2.47 -6.00
N PRO A 601 14.32 2.92 -6.87
CA PRO A 601 14.66 3.45 -8.18
C PRO A 601 15.27 4.85 -8.04
N GLU A 602 16.32 5.12 -8.82
CA GLU A 602 16.92 6.46 -8.84
C GLU A 602 15.97 7.49 -9.47
N ILE A 603 15.32 7.12 -10.58
CA ILE A 603 14.35 7.97 -11.26
C ILE A 603 13.03 7.21 -11.44
N SER A 604 11.93 7.86 -11.11
CA SER A 604 10.60 7.44 -11.51
C SER A 604 9.77 8.65 -11.94
N PHE A 605 8.92 8.49 -12.96
CA PHE A 605 7.99 9.55 -13.37
C PHE A 605 6.76 8.99 -14.08
N THR A 606 5.68 9.76 -14.03
CA THR A 606 4.46 9.52 -14.79
C THR A 606 4.09 10.77 -15.56
N LEU A 607 3.72 10.58 -16.82
CA LEU A 607 3.18 11.61 -17.70
C LEU A 607 1.76 11.21 -18.09
N GLY A 608 0.80 12.11 -17.89
CA GLY A 608 -0.61 11.88 -18.22
C GLY A 608 -1.17 12.98 -19.12
N ALA A 609 -2.01 12.58 -20.05
CA ALA A 609 -2.81 13.49 -20.87
C ALA A 609 -4.27 12.99 -20.92
N ASN A 610 -5.19 13.81 -20.46
CA ASN A 610 -6.62 13.56 -20.54
C ASN A 610 -7.28 14.65 -21.37
N TYR A 611 -8.12 14.27 -22.35
CA TYR A 611 -8.90 15.19 -23.14
C TYR A 611 -10.39 14.84 -23.06
N ASP A 612 -11.14 15.69 -22.35
CA ASP A 612 -12.59 15.62 -22.24
C ASP A 612 -13.22 16.37 -23.42
N PHE A 613 -14.19 15.77 -24.10
CA PHE A 613 -14.86 16.32 -25.27
C PHE A 613 -16.34 15.91 -25.31
N GLU A 614 -17.11 16.56 -26.17
CA GLU A 614 -18.47 16.16 -26.50
C GLU A 614 -18.52 15.49 -27.87
N TRP A 615 -19.11 14.29 -27.97
CA TRP A 615 -19.22 13.55 -29.24
C TRP A 615 -20.18 14.20 -30.23
N ALA A 616 -21.43 14.29 -29.87
CA ALA A 616 -22.48 14.94 -30.61
C ALA A 616 -23.61 15.33 -29.65
N ALA A 617 -24.08 16.58 -29.72
CA ALA A 617 -25.24 17.07 -28.98
C ALA A 617 -25.26 16.69 -27.48
N SER A 618 -24.19 16.98 -26.74
CA SER A 618 -24.11 16.84 -25.28
C SER A 618 -23.86 15.42 -24.74
N VAL A 619 -23.21 14.57 -25.50
CA VAL A 619 -22.71 13.26 -25.01
C VAL A 619 -21.26 13.44 -24.57
N PRO A 620 -20.95 13.42 -23.26
CA PRO A 620 -19.59 13.56 -22.79
C PRO A 620 -18.75 12.34 -23.18
N GLY A 621 -17.48 12.58 -23.52
CA GLY A 621 -16.51 11.57 -23.80
C GLY A 621 -15.13 12.01 -23.35
N PHE A 622 -14.22 11.08 -23.23
CA PHE A 622 -12.81 11.37 -22.91
C PHE A 622 -11.87 10.43 -23.63
N VAL A 623 -10.63 10.86 -23.77
CA VAL A 623 -9.48 10.04 -24.12
C VAL A 623 -8.37 10.34 -23.15
N ARG A 624 -7.74 9.30 -22.61
CA ARG A 624 -6.62 9.40 -21.70
C ARG A 624 -5.46 8.54 -22.16
N ILE A 625 -4.25 9.03 -21.97
CA ILE A 625 -3.00 8.30 -22.19
C ILE A 625 -2.09 8.59 -20.99
N ASP A 626 -1.51 7.54 -20.42
CA ASP A 626 -0.53 7.62 -19.33
C ASP A 626 0.72 6.84 -19.72
N TYR A 627 1.89 7.42 -19.45
CA TYR A 627 3.18 6.77 -19.56
C TYR A 627 3.87 6.77 -18.20
N ASN A 628 4.12 5.59 -17.67
CA ASN A 628 4.76 5.37 -16.40
C ASN A 628 6.16 4.82 -16.60
N TYR A 629 7.17 5.46 -16.01
CA TYR A 629 8.56 5.04 -16.06
C TYR A 629 9.15 4.85 -14.66
N ARG A 630 9.91 3.78 -14.50
CA ARG A 630 10.69 3.50 -13.31
C ARG A 630 12.06 2.92 -13.71
N ASP A 631 13.13 3.46 -13.14
CA ASP A 631 14.46 2.87 -13.25
C ASP A 631 14.53 1.48 -12.62
N ALA A 632 15.53 0.72 -13.06
CA ALA A 632 15.88 -0.55 -12.46
C ALA A 632 16.24 -0.38 -10.99
N VAL A 633 15.73 -1.28 -10.14
CA VAL A 633 16.04 -1.35 -8.72
C VAL A 633 17.07 -2.45 -8.43
N THR A 634 17.80 -2.32 -7.36
CA THR A 634 18.80 -3.30 -6.92
C THR A 634 18.34 -4.02 -5.66
N TYR A 635 18.80 -5.25 -5.49
CA TYR A 635 18.80 -6.01 -4.25
C TYR A 635 20.20 -6.55 -4.04
N ILE A 636 20.82 -6.21 -2.91
CA ILE A 636 22.19 -6.59 -2.64
C ILE A 636 22.21 -7.73 -1.62
N ASP A 637 22.55 -8.93 -2.09
CA ASP A 637 22.79 -10.09 -1.27
C ASP A 637 24.23 -10.56 -1.47
N ARG A 638 25.09 -10.30 -0.47
CA ARG A 638 26.47 -10.78 -0.39
C ARG A 638 26.61 -11.90 0.63
N SER A 639 25.53 -12.61 0.93
CA SER A 639 25.61 -13.75 1.82
C SER A 639 26.63 -14.77 1.28
N SER A 640 27.30 -15.49 2.17
CA SER A 640 28.34 -16.47 1.82
C SER A 640 27.87 -17.63 0.94
N PHE A 641 26.59 -17.71 0.66
CA PHE A 641 25.93 -18.72 -0.18
C PHE A 641 26.06 -18.47 -1.66
N LEU A 642 26.27 -17.22 -2.07
CA LEU A 642 26.42 -16.84 -3.46
C LEU A 642 27.78 -16.18 -3.64
N PRO A 643 28.90 -16.94 -3.69
CA PRO A 643 30.26 -16.37 -3.81
C PRO A 643 30.48 -15.52 -5.06
N SER A 644 29.52 -15.48 -5.96
CA SER A 644 29.49 -14.65 -7.17
C SER A 644 28.41 -13.59 -7.14
N ALA A 645 27.77 -13.33 -5.99
CA ALA A 645 26.67 -12.40 -5.89
C ALA A 645 27.10 -10.97 -6.22
N LEU A 646 26.98 -10.64 -7.49
CA LEU A 646 26.91 -9.26 -7.95
C LEU A 646 25.55 -8.69 -7.51
N PRO A 647 25.48 -7.37 -7.25
CA PRO A 647 24.20 -6.73 -7.01
C PRO A 647 23.22 -7.12 -8.10
N GLN A 648 22.12 -7.79 -7.73
CA GLN A 648 21.09 -8.15 -8.69
C GLN A 648 20.29 -6.90 -9.01
N ARG A 649 19.87 -6.78 -10.25
CA ARG A 649 19.18 -5.60 -10.74
C ARG A 649 17.96 -6.01 -11.55
N SER A 650 16.82 -5.36 -11.31
CA SER A 650 15.64 -5.51 -12.17
C SER A 650 15.84 -4.82 -13.52
N ASP A 651 14.84 -4.90 -14.39
CA ASP A 651 14.79 -4.07 -15.59
C ASP A 651 14.27 -2.65 -15.26
N SER A 652 14.60 -1.67 -16.08
CA SER A 652 13.85 -0.42 -16.16
C SER A 652 12.52 -0.68 -16.87
N ILE A 653 11.44 -0.09 -16.36
CA ILE A 653 10.07 -0.35 -16.82
C ILE A 653 9.50 0.91 -17.46
N GLY A 654 8.83 0.75 -18.60
CA GLY A 654 8.10 1.82 -19.27
C GLY A 654 6.73 1.33 -19.74
N LEU A 655 5.65 1.66 -18.99
CA LEU A 655 4.30 1.21 -19.29
C LEU A 655 3.49 2.31 -19.97
N LEU A 656 2.89 2.01 -21.11
CA LEU A 656 1.98 2.88 -21.81
C LEU A 656 0.55 2.34 -21.67
N ASN A 657 -0.34 3.17 -21.12
CA ASN A 657 -1.75 2.85 -20.90
C ASN A 657 -2.63 3.86 -21.67
N ALA A 658 -3.80 3.43 -22.12
CA ALA A 658 -4.79 4.33 -22.72
C ALA A 658 -6.20 3.90 -22.37
N ARG A 659 -7.07 4.91 -22.22
CA ARG A 659 -8.50 4.75 -21.96
C ARG A 659 -9.30 5.67 -22.86
N PHE A 660 -10.47 5.22 -23.27
CA PHE A 660 -11.36 5.93 -24.14
C PHE A 660 -12.80 5.62 -23.73
N GLY A 661 -13.55 6.61 -23.34
CA GLY A 661 -14.88 6.37 -22.83
C GLY A 661 -15.85 7.53 -23.03
N GLY A 662 -17.09 7.29 -22.62
CA GLY A 662 -18.14 8.30 -22.63
C GLY A 662 -19.49 7.72 -22.25
N THR A 663 -20.46 8.61 -21.99
CA THR A 663 -21.80 8.22 -21.58
C THR A 663 -22.71 8.05 -22.81
N VAL A 664 -23.20 6.84 -23.02
CA VAL A 664 -24.08 6.49 -24.15
C VAL A 664 -25.42 5.95 -23.64
N TYR A 665 -26.52 6.61 -23.91
CA TYR A 665 -27.87 6.27 -23.40
C TYR A 665 -27.94 6.11 -21.87
N GLY A 666 -27.16 6.89 -21.14
CA GLY A 666 -27.09 6.83 -19.66
C GLY A 666 -26.19 5.75 -19.12
N PHE A 667 -25.53 4.97 -19.96
CA PHE A 667 -24.47 4.05 -19.57
C PHE A 667 -23.10 4.69 -19.82
N ASP A 668 -22.22 4.61 -18.85
CA ASP A 668 -20.81 4.93 -19.01
C ASP A 668 -20.13 3.72 -19.64
N VAL A 669 -19.54 3.91 -20.81
CA VAL A 669 -18.85 2.85 -21.56
C VAL A 669 -17.40 3.27 -21.74
N GLU A 670 -16.49 2.41 -21.32
CA GLU A 670 -15.06 2.66 -21.39
C GLU A 670 -14.33 1.48 -22.06
N LEU A 671 -13.45 1.78 -22.99
CA LEU A 671 -12.46 0.85 -23.55
C LEU A 671 -11.11 1.20 -22.97
N PHE A 672 -10.39 0.19 -22.48
CA PHE A 672 -9.07 0.39 -21.92
C PHE A 672 -8.04 -0.59 -22.48
N ALA A 673 -6.80 -0.14 -22.48
CA ALA A 673 -5.64 -0.94 -22.79
C ALA A 673 -4.49 -0.56 -21.85
N GLU A 674 -3.99 -1.53 -21.12
CA GLU A 674 -2.86 -1.42 -20.18
C GLU A 674 -1.67 -2.16 -20.76
N ASN A 675 -0.45 -1.65 -20.47
CA ASN A 675 0.77 -2.16 -21.05
C ASN A 675 0.66 -2.38 -22.59
N ILE A 676 0.26 -1.34 -23.32
CA ILE A 676 -0.04 -1.40 -24.77
C ILE A 676 1.12 -1.98 -25.55
N THR A 677 2.36 -1.66 -25.16
CA THR A 677 3.60 -2.14 -25.79
C THR A 677 3.88 -3.59 -25.47
N ASN A 678 3.13 -4.21 -24.57
CA ASN A 678 3.32 -5.57 -24.06
C ASN A 678 4.74 -5.79 -23.51
N GLU A 679 5.21 -4.82 -22.70
CA GLU A 679 6.50 -4.91 -22.01
C GLU A 679 6.52 -6.17 -21.14
N ASN A 680 7.59 -6.94 -21.25
CA ASN A 680 7.85 -8.14 -20.46
C ASN A 680 9.19 -7.96 -19.72
N LYS A 681 9.14 -7.25 -18.60
CA LYS A 681 10.30 -6.79 -17.83
C LYS A 681 10.28 -7.37 -16.43
N ALA A 682 11.45 -7.73 -15.92
CA ALA A 682 11.61 -8.08 -14.51
C ALA A 682 11.39 -6.84 -13.64
N ILE A 683 10.36 -6.87 -12.78
CA ILE A 683 10.04 -5.74 -11.90
C ILE A 683 10.83 -5.77 -10.60
N ASP A 684 11.28 -6.95 -10.18
CA ASP A 684 12.09 -7.17 -9.00
C ASP A 684 13.47 -7.70 -9.39
N PRO A 685 14.52 -7.44 -8.59
CA PRO A 685 15.79 -8.11 -8.75
C PRO A 685 15.66 -9.60 -8.47
N TYR A 686 16.46 -10.38 -9.19
CA TYR A 686 16.60 -11.81 -8.91
C TYR A 686 17.12 -12.02 -7.48
N GLN A 687 16.45 -12.87 -6.73
CA GLN A 687 16.88 -13.31 -5.40
C GLN A 687 17.34 -14.77 -5.46
N GLY A 688 18.28 -15.16 -4.62
CA GLY A 688 18.86 -16.51 -4.65
C GLY A 688 17.84 -17.66 -4.49
N TRP A 689 16.68 -17.37 -3.91
CA TRP A 689 15.58 -18.31 -3.66
C TRP A 689 14.35 -18.07 -4.52
N ALA A 690 14.27 -16.97 -5.26
CA ALA A 690 13.12 -16.63 -6.09
C ALA A 690 13.56 -15.95 -7.38
N ASN A 691 12.81 -16.18 -8.47
CA ASN A 691 12.91 -15.37 -9.67
C ASN A 691 12.29 -14.01 -9.47
N SER A 692 12.44 -13.17 -10.49
CA SER A 692 11.78 -11.88 -10.55
C SER A 692 10.30 -12.04 -10.88
N ASN A 693 9.43 -11.27 -10.25
CA ASN A 693 8.12 -10.97 -10.82
C ASN A 693 8.32 -10.18 -12.11
N ARG A 694 7.39 -10.30 -13.04
CA ARG A 694 7.45 -9.59 -14.32
C ARG A 694 6.23 -8.68 -14.50
N THR A 695 6.37 -7.68 -15.37
CA THR A 695 5.24 -6.81 -15.72
C THR A 695 4.07 -7.62 -16.24
N ARG A 696 2.86 -7.33 -15.76
CA ARG A 696 1.63 -7.94 -16.30
C ARG A 696 1.61 -7.79 -17.81
N PRO A 697 1.24 -8.82 -18.59
CA PRO A 697 1.08 -8.70 -20.04
C PRO A 697 0.06 -7.62 -20.41
N ARG A 698 0.04 -7.21 -21.69
CA ARG A 698 -0.98 -6.28 -22.17
C ARG A 698 -2.38 -6.79 -21.84
N VAL A 699 -3.18 -5.93 -21.24
CA VAL A 699 -4.60 -6.15 -20.99
C VAL A 699 -5.41 -5.22 -21.87
N VAL A 700 -6.48 -5.74 -22.49
CA VAL A 700 -7.44 -4.95 -23.27
C VAL A 700 -8.84 -5.32 -22.80
N GLY A 701 -9.66 -4.33 -22.49
CA GLY A 701 -10.98 -4.60 -21.94
C GLY A 701 -12.00 -3.51 -22.20
N ILE A 702 -13.18 -3.80 -21.71
CA ILE A 702 -14.35 -2.91 -21.72
C ILE A 702 -14.95 -2.87 -20.31
N GLU A 703 -15.33 -1.68 -19.92
CA GLU A 703 -16.08 -1.40 -18.71
C GLU A 703 -17.43 -0.76 -19.07
N VAL A 704 -18.49 -1.17 -18.41
CA VAL A 704 -19.84 -0.60 -18.60
C VAL A 704 -20.44 -0.33 -17.24
N GLY A 705 -20.71 0.95 -16.97
CA GLY A 705 -21.30 1.45 -15.73
C GLY A 705 -22.69 2.04 -15.97
N TYR A 706 -23.51 2.05 -14.92
CA TYR A 706 -24.77 2.76 -14.85
C TYR A 706 -24.95 3.38 -13.47
N SER A 707 -25.19 4.68 -13.45
CA SER A 707 -25.45 5.45 -12.23
C SER A 707 -26.91 5.92 -12.20
N PHE A 708 -27.55 5.89 -11.05
CA PHE A 708 -28.96 6.24 -10.86
C PHE A 708 -29.24 6.90 -9.52
#